data_a7007910e28613bae430cb73ee86d608
#
_entry.id   a7007910e28613bae430cb73ee86d608
#
_cell.length_a   1.000
_cell.length_b   1.000
_cell.length_c   1.000
_cell.angle_alpha   90.00
_cell.angle_beta   90.00
_cell.angle_gamma   90.00
#
_symmetry.space_group_name_H-M   'P 1'
#
loop_
_entity.id
_entity.type
_entity.pdbx_description
1 polymer ?
#
loop_
_entity_poly.entity_id
_entity_poly.type
_entity_poly.pdbx_seq_one_letter_code
_entity_poly.pdbx_strand_id
1 'polypeptide(L)'
;MAFTTIKRLLVGRPMQSERLGHTLLPKKIALPVFASDALSSVAYATQEIHLVLAAGGLAFMAYTPWIAVAVGLLMLVVVASYRQNVHAYPSGGGDYEVTTTNFSPQVGMTVASALMVDYTLTVAVSVSSGVANLASAFPALNSNVTLIAALTVAAIAILNLRGVRESGTGFAIPTYCFVAVVMLMIAWGGIELATGHHLRAETAGYAIKSSGTFAGLAIVFLILRAFSSGCTALTGVEAISNGVPAFKQPKSKNAATTLALLGAIAVVMFGGVTALALVSHVHAGALIGTPSGFIQPTVIAQVGRAVFGYSSPLFYILQLFTALILVLAANTAFNGFPVLASILARDGYLPRQLHTRGDRLAFSNGILLLSGFAIVLIVAFNASPTRLIQLYIVGVFVSFTCSQTGMIRHWNRLLRATTEAAGRLRMIRSRAINTIGACVTGAVLVIVVISKFLDGAWIAVAAMVVIWFTMNGIHRHYAAVAQELTPAEEAALTLPASNIAIVLVSKLHLPTLRALAYARAARPARLEALTVNVDEAETERLRQDWDRRGMPLQLTVISSPYREITRPVIEYVRRLRRESPRDIVTVYLPEYVLGHWWEQALHNQSALRLKARLLLERGVVVASVPYQLASARRASNSADPLAGPRLLASREALHAAEVRQEISELPVGGGQPVPISDSRHREIVDVAGTLRAVSIQPRGTTQTMEAELWDGTGCVLLVWLGRRDIPGVQPGRKIVVHGRLTSVKGERAIYNPSYELQPASSPDH
;
A
#
# COMPACT_ATOMS: atom_id res chain seq x y z
N MET A 1 15.58 -10.62 -15.90
CA MET A 1 14.74 -10.29 -17.07
C MET A 1 13.36 -10.93 -17.02
N ALA A 2 13.20 -12.25 -16.83
CA ALA A 2 11.87 -12.89 -16.81
C ALA A 2 10.92 -12.28 -15.77
N PHE A 3 11.34 -12.03 -14.53
CA PHE A 3 10.53 -11.42 -13.48
C PHE A 3 10.09 -9.99 -13.82
N THR A 4 10.97 -9.19 -14.41
CA THR A 4 10.63 -7.82 -14.86
C THR A 4 9.68 -7.83 -16.06
N THR A 5 9.81 -8.81 -16.94
CA THR A 5 8.91 -9.00 -18.09
C THR A 5 7.52 -9.44 -17.62
N ILE A 6 7.43 -10.42 -16.71
CA ILE A 6 6.17 -10.87 -16.11
C ILE A 6 5.52 -9.72 -15.32
N LYS A 7 6.30 -8.98 -14.51
CA LYS A 7 5.81 -7.79 -13.78
C LYS A 7 5.27 -6.75 -14.77
N ARG A 8 5.96 -6.47 -15.88
CA ARG A 8 5.50 -5.52 -16.90
C ARG A 8 4.26 -6.00 -17.64
N LEU A 9 4.14 -7.31 -17.87
CA LEU A 9 2.94 -7.91 -18.48
C LEU A 9 1.73 -7.81 -17.55
N LEU A 10 1.90 -8.11 -16.26
CA LEU A 10 0.82 -8.11 -15.26
C LEU A 10 0.46 -6.69 -14.79
N VAL A 11 1.44 -5.85 -14.50
CA VAL A 11 1.23 -4.52 -13.87
C VAL A 11 1.30 -3.38 -14.89
N GLY A 12 2.05 -3.52 -15.97
CA GLY A 12 2.27 -2.48 -16.98
C GLY A 12 3.54 -1.65 -16.75
N ARG A 13 3.75 -0.61 -17.57
CA ARG A 13 4.90 0.30 -17.48
C ARG A 13 4.75 1.28 -16.31
N PRO A 14 5.83 1.68 -15.62
CA PRO A 14 5.80 2.69 -14.55
C PRO A 14 5.19 4.02 -15.04
N MET A 15 4.47 4.70 -14.15
CA MET A 15 3.87 6.02 -14.40
C MET A 15 4.56 7.08 -13.55
N GLN A 16 4.72 8.28 -14.12
CA GLN A 16 5.25 9.44 -13.40
C GLN A 16 4.24 9.98 -12.39
N SER A 17 4.72 10.44 -11.23
CA SER A 17 3.88 10.91 -10.11
C SER A 17 2.99 12.11 -10.47
N GLU A 18 3.38 12.94 -11.41
CA GLU A 18 2.64 14.11 -11.92
C GLU A 18 1.29 13.73 -12.56
N ARG A 19 1.13 12.49 -13.05
CA ARG A 19 -0.13 11.98 -13.62
C ARG A 19 -1.19 11.62 -12.58
N LEU A 20 -0.96 11.93 -11.32
CA LEU A 20 -1.89 11.73 -10.18
C LEU A 20 -3.06 12.74 -10.16
N GLY A 21 -3.35 13.43 -11.26
CA GLY A 21 -4.46 14.37 -11.37
C GLY A 21 -5.77 13.78 -10.86
N HIS A 22 -6.31 14.37 -9.77
CA HIS A 22 -7.60 13.98 -9.21
C HIS A 22 -8.73 14.42 -10.16
N THR A 23 -9.23 13.50 -10.98
CA THR A 23 -10.49 13.73 -11.71
C THR A 23 -11.64 13.69 -10.70
N LEU A 24 -12.15 14.87 -10.36
CA LEU A 24 -13.33 14.99 -9.49
C LEU A 24 -14.57 14.43 -10.22
N LEU A 25 -15.33 13.59 -9.51
CA LEU A 25 -16.47 12.87 -10.06
C LEU A 25 -17.77 13.71 -9.94
N PRO A 26 -18.54 13.88 -11.03
CA PRO A 26 -19.90 14.43 -10.95
C PRO A 26 -20.83 13.38 -10.30
N LYS A 27 -21.95 13.82 -9.71
CA LYS A 27 -22.93 12.94 -9.03
C LYS A 27 -23.32 11.71 -9.84
N LYS A 28 -23.56 11.89 -11.14
CA LYS A 28 -23.99 10.80 -12.07
C LYS A 28 -22.98 9.66 -12.19
N ILE A 29 -21.70 9.95 -11.98
CA ILE A 29 -20.63 8.98 -12.01
C ILE A 29 -20.26 8.52 -10.59
N ALA A 30 -20.32 9.42 -9.62
CA ALA A 30 -20.01 9.12 -8.23
C ALA A 30 -21.00 8.12 -7.60
N LEU A 31 -22.30 8.22 -7.96
CA LEU A 31 -23.29 7.25 -7.49
C LEU A 31 -22.92 5.80 -7.85
N PRO A 32 -22.75 5.41 -9.12
CA PRO A 32 -22.37 4.03 -9.44
C PRO A 32 -21.00 3.60 -8.89
N VAL A 33 -20.05 4.52 -8.76
CA VAL A 33 -18.71 4.19 -8.24
C VAL A 33 -18.72 3.88 -6.75
N PHE A 34 -19.50 4.61 -5.94
CA PHE A 34 -19.52 4.44 -4.49
C PHE A 34 -20.76 3.68 -3.97
N ALA A 35 -21.79 3.51 -4.78
CA ALA A 35 -23.03 2.87 -4.37
C ALA A 35 -23.17 1.42 -4.86
N SER A 36 -22.24 0.93 -5.71
CA SER A 36 -22.32 -0.42 -6.25
C SER A 36 -22.36 -1.49 -5.16
N ASP A 37 -21.62 -1.31 -4.07
CA ASP A 37 -21.62 -2.25 -2.95
C ASP A 37 -22.97 -2.29 -2.22
N ALA A 38 -23.51 -1.13 -1.82
CA ALA A 38 -24.81 -1.07 -1.15
C ALA A 38 -25.97 -1.54 -2.04
N LEU A 39 -25.95 -1.23 -3.35
CA LEU A 39 -26.98 -1.67 -4.28
C LEU A 39 -26.88 -3.17 -4.60
N SER A 40 -25.67 -3.74 -4.65
CA SER A 40 -25.48 -5.16 -4.90
C SER A 40 -26.02 -6.04 -3.78
N SER A 41 -26.06 -5.53 -2.54
CA SER A 41 -26.56 -6.24 -1.36
C SER A 41 -28.04 -6.61 -1.47
N VAL A 42 -28.82 -5.90 -2.30
CA VAL A 42 -30.21 -6.25 -2.63
C VAL A 42 -30.30 -7.63 -3.27
N ALA A 43 -29.28 -8.08 -4.00
CA ALA A 43 -29.30 -9.37 -4.69
C ALA A 43 -29.33 -10.58 -3.75
N TYR A 44 -28.83 -10.44 -2.50
CA TYR A 44 -28.74 -11.54 -1.55
C TYR A 44 -29.47 -11.30 -0.20
N ALA A 45 -29.78 -10.06 0.16
CA ALA A 45 -30.37 -9.76 1.47
C ALA A 45 -31.72 -10.46 1.70
N THR A 46 -32.61 -10.47 0.69
CA THR A 46 -33.89 -11.19 0.78
C THR A 46 -33.68 -12.69 0.92
N GLN A 47 -32.71 -13.26 0.21
CA GLN A 47 -32.35 -14.68 0.30
C GLN A 47 -31.90 -15.05 1.73
N GLU A 48 -31.09 -14.23 2.36
CA GLU A 48 -30.60 -14.48 3.70
C GLU A 48 -31.72 -14.44 4.76
N ILE A 49 -32.72 -13.56 4.59
CA ILE A 49 -33.92 -13.55 5.44
C ILE A 49 -34.70 -14.88 5.28
N HIS A 50 -34.96 -15.28 4.02
CA HIS A 50 -35.70 -16.50 3.74
C HIS A 50 -34.99 -17.75 4.23
N LEU A 51 -33.66 -17.86 4.05
CA LEU A 51 -32.85 -18.98 4.52
C LEU A 51 -32.93 -19.16 6.05
N VAL A 52 -32.94 -18.08 6.81
CA VAL A 52 -33.03 -18.15 8.28
C VAL A 52 -34.45 -18.51 8.69
N LEU A 53 -35.48 -17.88 8.11
CA LEU A 53 -36.88 -18.17 8.44
C LEU A 53 -37.30 -19.60 8.03
N ALA A 54 -36.71 -20.14 6.97
CA ALA A 54 -36.92 -21.52 6.52
C ALA A 54 -36.59 -22.55 7.62
N ALA A 55 -35.71 -22.26 8.55
CA ALA A 55 -35.41 -23.13 9.69
C ALA A 55 -36.65 -23.37 10.55
N GLY A 56 -37.58 -22.41 10.64
CA GLY A 56 -38.85 -22.54 11.35
C GLY A 56 -39.95 -23.19 10.51
N GLY A 57 -39.73 -23.37 9.19
CA GLY A 57 -40.68 -23.86 8.24
C GLY A 57 -41.53 -22.79 7.56
N LEU A 58 -42.47 -23.19 6.69
CA LEU A 58 -43.24 -22.30 5.80
C LEU A 58 -44.01 -21.19 6.57
N ALA A 59 -44.59 -21.51 7.72
CA ALA A 59 -45.37 -20.55 8.52
C ALA A 59 -44.52 -19.30 8.93
N PHE A 60 -43.24 -19.46 9.11
CA PHE A 60 -42.36 -18.35 9.50
C PHE A 60 -42.06 -17.37 8.39
N MET A 61 -42.31 -17.73 7.12
CA MET A 61 -42.22 -16.79 6.01
C MET A 61 -43.20 -15.61 6.12
N ALA A 62 -44.29 -15.74 6.89
CA ALA A 62 -45.22 -14.66 7.22
C ALA A 62 -44.53 -13.48 7.96
N TYR A 63 -43.37 -13.67 8.59
CA TYR A 63 -42.63 -12.60 9.25
C TYR A 63 -41.73 -11.80 8.28
N THR A 64 -41.51 -12.29 7.05
CA THR A 64 -40.64 -11.62 6.05
C THR A 64 -41.01 -10.15 5.81
N PRO A 65 -42.28 -9.76 5.62
CA PRO A 65 -42.66 -8.36 5.36
C PRO A 65 -42.27 -7.44 6.51
N TRP A 66 -42.48 -7.88 7.75
CA TRP A 66 -42.16 -7.10 8.95
C TRP A 66 -40.65 -6.91 9.11
N ILE A 67 -39.88 -7.96 8.85
CA ILE A 67 -38.42 -7.89 8.83
C ILE A 67 -37.92 -6.95 7.73
N ALA A 68 -38.50 -7.03 6.52
CA ALA A 68 -38.12 -6.15 5.42
C ALA A 68 -38.42 -4.67 5.73
N VAL A 69 -39.57 -4.39 6.35
CA VAL A 69 -39.89 -3.01 6.81
C VAL A 69 -38.89 -2.54 7.86
N ALA A 70 -38.57 -3.38 8.83
CA ALA A 70 -37.59 -3.04 9.88
C ALA A 70 -36.21 -2.76 9.32
N VAL A 71 -35.72 -3.58 8.37
CA VAL A 71 -34.44 -3.38 7.66
C VAL A 71 -34.48 -2.10 6.81
N GLY A 72 -35.57 -1.83 6.09
CA GLY A 72 -35.76 -0.62 5.30
C GLY A 72 -35.73 0.65 6.17
N LEU A 73 -36.40 0.64 7.34
CA LEU A 73 -36.39 1.73 8.30
C LEU A 73 -34.98 1.96 8.86
N LEU A 74 -34.28 0.88 9.23
CA LEU A 74 -32.89 0.93 9.67
C LEU A 74 -31.99 1.57 8.60
N MET A 75 -32.16 1.18 7.32
CA MET A 75 -31.41 1.77 6.21
C MET A 75 -31.63 3.28 6.11
N LEU A 76 -32.89 3.75 6.23
CA LEU A 76 -33.20 5.17 6.21
C LEU A 76 -32.54 5.93 7.40
N VAL A 77 -32.54 5.34 8.60
CA VAL A 77 -31.88 5.90 9.79
C VAL A 77 -30.37 6.01 9.55
N VAL A 78 -29.72 4.96 9.06
CA VAL A 78 -28.27 4.95 8.78
C VAL A 78 -27.93 5.99 7.72
N VAL A 79 -28.67 6.05 6.62
CA VAL A 79 -28.48 7.05 5.56
C VAL A 79 -28.63 8.47 6.09
N ALA A 80 -29.68 8.72 6.91
CA ALA A 80 -29.87 10.04 7.53
C ALA A 80 -28.72 10.45 8.46
N SER A 81 -28.18 9.50 9.21
CA SER A 81 -27.02 9.68 10.07
C SER A 81 -25.74 9.98 9.30
N TYR A 82 -25.44 9.16 8.27
CA TYR A 82 -24.25 9.36 7.43
C TYR A 82 -24.27 10.67 6.64
N ARG A 83 -25.47 11.20 6.31
CA ARG A 83 -25.55 12.55 5.73
C ARG A 83 -25.01 13.62 6.67
N GLN A 84 -25.10 13.45 7.98
CA GLN A 84 -24.49 14.36 8.95
C GLN A 84 -22.96 14.20 8.95
N ASN A 85 -22.46 12.96 8.88
CA ASN A 85 -21.01 12.68 8.83
C ASN A 85 -20.36 13.35 7.61
N VAL A 86 -20.96 13.20 6.42
CA VAL A 86 -20.49 13.80 5.16
C VAL A 86 -20.38 15.32 5.23
N HIS A 87 -21.27 15.98 5.96
CA HIS A 87 -21.22 17.43 6.16
C HIS A 87 -20.17 17.85 7.19
N ALA A 88 -19.96 17.06 8.25
CA ALA A 88 -19.03 17.36 9.32
C ALA A 88 -17.57 17.07 8.94
N TYR A 89 -17.33 16.04 8.11
CA TYR A 89 -16.00 15.57 7.71
C TYR A 89 -15.84 15.53 6.18
N PRO A 90 -15.70 16.70 5.53
CA PRO A 90 -15.56 16.78 4.06
C PRO A 90 -14.16 16.34 3.56
N SER A 91 -13.20 16.18 4.46
CA SER A 91 -11.85 15.66 4.18
C SER A 91 -11.83 14.19 3.77
N GLY A 92 -12.92 13.44 4.04
CA GLY A 92 -12.96 11.99 3.89
C GLY A 92 -12.38 11.29 5.12
N GLY A 93 -12.03 10.01 4.98
CA GLY A 93 -11.52 9.20 6.11
C GLY A 93 -12.63 8.46 6.87
N GLY A 94 -13.90 8.79 6.61
CA GLY A 94 -15.06 8.06 7.08
C GLY A 94 -15.08 7.81 8.59
N ASP A 95 -15.50 6.63 8.97
CA ASP A 95 -15.70 6.25 10.37
C ASP A 95 -14.41 6.24 11.19
N TYR A 96 -13.26 5.90 10.55
CA TYR A 96 -11.97 5.96 11.21
C TYR A 96 -11.60 7.38 11.63
N GLU A 97 -11.77 8.37 10.75
CA GLU A 97 -11.46 9.77 11.05
C GLU A 97 -12.41 10.34 12.11
N VAL A 98 -13.71 10.05 11.99
CA VAL A 98 -14.72 10.47 12.98
C VAL A 98 -14.36 9.95 14.36
N THR A 99 -14.00 8.66 14.47
CA THR A 99 -13.71 8.03 15.76
C THR A 99 -12.37 8.47 16.34
N THR A 100 -11.33 8.57 15.53
CA THR A 100 -10.02 9.04 15.99
C THR A 100 -10.07 10.47 16.49
N THR A 101 -10.81 11.35 15.80
CA THR A 101 -10.93 12.76 16.15
C THR A 101 -11.78 13.02 17.41
N ASN A 102 -12.81 12.20 17.65
CA ASN A 102 -13.78 12.45 18.73
C ASN A 102 -13.63 11.56 19.97
N PHE A 103 -12.85 10.47 19.88
CA PHE A 103 -12.56 9.58 21.00
C PHE A 103 -11.05 9.54 21.28
N SER A 104 -10.42 8.43 20.94
CA SER A 104 -9.01 8.18 21.13
C SER A 104 -8.46 7.35 19.97
N PRO A 105 -7.14 7.35 19.75
CA PRO A 105 -6.53 6.49 18.76
C PRO A 105 -6.88 4.99 18.92
N GLN A 106 -7.09 4.54 20.16
CA GLN A 106 -7.47 3.15 20.44
C GLN A 106 -8.85 2.78 19.89
N VAL A 107 -9.85 3.67 20.04
CA VAL A 107 -11.17 3.48 19.42
C VAL A 107 -11.07 3.56 17.91
N GLY A 108 -10.24 4.47 17.38
CA GLY A 108 -9.93 4.51 15.95
C GLY A 108 -9.36 3.19 15.42
N MET A 109 -8.42 2.56 16.15
CA MET A 109 -7.89 1.23 15.80
C MET A 109 -8.99 0.14 15.82
N THR A 110 -9.94 0.21 16.73
CA THR A 110 -11.07 -0.74 16.75
C THR A 110 -11.91 -0.61 15.48
N VAL A 111 -12.24 0.60 15.08
CA VAL A 111 -12.98 0.86 13.82
C VAL A 111 -12.13 0.47 12.61
N ALA A 112 -10.83 0.77 12.61
CA ALA A 112 -9.94 0.39 11.53
C ALA A 112 -9.86 -1.13 11.37
N SER A 113 -9.74 -1.91 12.47
CA SER A 113 -9.73 -3.37 12.43
C SER A 113 -11.06 -3.92 11.91
N ALA A 114 -12.18 -3.34 12.32
CA ALA A 114 -13.51 -3.70 11.85
C ALA A 114 -13.65 -3.46 10.33
N LEU A 115 -13.25 -2.29 9.83
CA LEU A 115 -13.28 -1.95 8.40
C LEU A 115 -12.33 -2.83 7.56
N MET A 116 -11.14 -3.20 8.08
CA MET A 116 -10.23 -4.09 7.35
C MET A 116 -10.83 -5.50 7.17
N VAL A 117 -11.48 -6.03 8.21
CA VAL A 117 -12.21 -7.31 8.14
C VAL A 117 -13.39 -7.18 7.19
N ASP A 118 -14.15 -6.10 7.29
CA ASP A 118 -15.31 -5.80 6.46
C ASP A 118 -14.96 -5.76 4.97
N TYR A 119 -13.97 -4.98 4.54
CA TYR A 119 -13.52 -4.93 3.15
C TYR A 119 -13.08 -6.29 2.61
N THR A 120 -12.42 -7.10 3.44
CA THR A 120 -11.98 -8.44 3.03
C THR A 120 -13.17 -9.36 2.80
N LEU A 121 -14.15 -9.31 3.68
CA LEU A 121 -15.39 -10.07 3.56
C LEU A 121 -16.28 -9.56 2.44
N THR A 122 -16.32 -8.23 2.20
CA THR A 122 -17.01 -7.63 1.04
C THR A 122 -16.54 -8.26 -0.27
N VAL A 123 -15.22 -8.39 -0.47
CA VAL A 123 -14.69 -9.05 -1.68
C VAL A 123 -15.13 -10.51 -1.74
N ALA A 124 -14.97 -11.26 -0.65
CA ALA A 124 -15.29 -12.69 -0.64
C ALA A 124 -16.79 -12.95 -0.84
N VAL A 125 -17.67 -12.21 -0.16
CA VAL A 125 -19.14 -12.34 -0.25
C VAL A 125 -19.62 -11.93 -1.64
N SER A 126 -19.21 -10.75 -2.11
CA SER A 126 -19.69 -10.20 -3.37
C SER A 126 -19.29 -11.07 -4.56
N VAL A 127 -18.01 -11.51 -4.62
CA VAL A 127 -17.57 -12.39 -5.70
C VAL A 127 -18.27 -13.74 -5.63
N SER A 128 -18.38 -14.35 -4.44
CA SER A 128 -19.09 -15.63 -4.27
C SER A 128 -20.57 -15.52 -4.67
N SER A 129 -21.24 -14.42 -4.28
CA SER A 129 -22.64 -14.16 -4.66
C SER A 129 -22.78 -13.93 -6.17
N GLY A 130 -21.82 -13.24 -6.81
CA GLY A 130 -21.78 -13.03 -8.25
C GLY A 130 -21.69 -14.34 -9.01
N VAL A 131 -20.79 -15.24 -8.59
CA VAL A 131 -20.62 -16.56 -9.18
C VAL A 131 -21.86 -17.43 -8.94
N ALA A 132 -22.49 -17.39 -7.75
CA ALA A 132 -23.73 -18.12 -7.47
C ALA A 132 -24.90 -17.66 -8.36
N ASN A 133 -25.00 -16.35 -8.64
CA ASN A 133 -26.00 -15.83 -9.58
C ASN A 133 -25.74 -16.30 -11.03
N LEU A 134 -24.48 -16.28 -11.48
CA LEU A 134 -24.14 -16.84 -12.81
C LEU A 134 -24.41 -18.33 -12.87
N ALA A 135 -24.10 -19.08 -11.82
CA ALA A 135 -24.37 -20.52 -11.74
C ALA A 135 -25.89 -20.83 -11.73
N SER A 136 -26.73 -19.91 -11.25
CA SER A 136 -28.18 -20.03 -11.34
C SER A 136 -28.69 -19.90 -12.79
N ALA A 137 -27.97 -19.14 -13.66
CA ALA A 137 -28.29 -19.05 -15.09
C ALA A 137 -27.61 -20.18 -15.90
N PHE A 138 -26.39 -20.59 -15.48
CA PHE A 138 -25.57 -21.57 -16.17
C PHE A 138 -25.16 -22.70 -15.20
N PRO A 139 -25.97 -23.75 -15.00
CA PRO A 139 -25.73 -24.79 -14.00
C PRO A 139 -24.38 -25.51 -14.13
N ALA A 140 -23.80 -25.54 -15.34
CA ALA A 140 -22.46 -26.11 -15.58
C ALA A 140 -21.33 -25.45 -14.73
N LEU A 141 -21.52 -24.22 -14.27
CA LEU A 141 -20.55 -23.52 -13.44
C LEU A 141 -20.50 -24.04 -11.99
N ASN A 142 -21.55 -24.76 -11.54
CA ASN A 142 -21.65 -25.23 -10.16
C ASN A 142 -20.51 -26.18 -9.73
N SER A 143 -19.91 -26.91 -10.68
CA SER A 143 -18.80 -27.83 -10.39
C SER A 143 -17.51 -27.10 -9.95
N ASN A 144 -17.34 -25.82 -10.33
CA ASN A 144 -16.08 -25.10 -10.13
C ASN A 144 -16.25 -23.69 -9.51
N VAL A 145 -17.34 -23.46 -8.73
CA VAL A 145 -17.65 -22.13 -8.17
C VAL A 145 -16.49 -21.53 -7.37
N THR A 146 -15.78 -22.34 -6.57
CA THR A 146 -14.67 -21.87 -5.76
C THR A 146 -13.48 -21.39 -6.61
N LEU A 147 -13.15 -22.16 -7.67
CA LEU A 147 -12.08 -21.80 -8.58
C LEU A 147 -12.43 -20.54 -9.37
N ILE A 148 -13.66 -20.45 -9.88
CA ILE A 148 -14.14 -19.30 -10.65
C ILE A 148 -14.13 -18.04 -9.75
N ALA A 149 -14.57 -18.14 -8.50
CA ALA A 149 -14.56 -17.04 -7.56
C ALA A 149 -13.12 -16.59 -7.25
N ALA A 150 -12.18 -17.51 -7.00
CA ALA A 150 -10.79 -17.19 -6.75
C ALA A 150 -10.12 -16.52 -7.97
N LEU A 151 -10.38 -17.02 -9.18
CA LEU A 151 -9.86 -16.43 -10.42
C LEU A 151 -10.46 -15.04 -10.67
N THR A 152 -11.74 -14.83 -10.33
CA THR A 152 -12.37 -13.51 -10.42
C THR A 152 -11.68 -12.49 -9.49
N VAL A 153 -11.39 -12.87 -8.23
CA VAL A 153 -10.63 -12.00 -7.31
C VAL A 153 -9.23 -11.71 -7.87
N ALA A 154 -8.54 -12.72 -8.40
CA ALA A 154 -7.22 -12.53 -9.01
C ALA A 154 -7.28 -11.59 -10.22
N ALA A 155 -8.31 -11.69 -11.07
CA ALA A 155 -8.51 -10.80 -12.21
C ALA A 155 -8.76 -9.35 -11.75
N ILE A 156 -9.63 -9.13 -10.75
CA ILE A 156 -9.88 -7.80 -10.16
C ILE A 156 -8.58 -7.23 -9.58
N ALA A 157 -7.79 -8.06 -8.88
CA ALA A 157 -6.50 -7.63 -8.33
C ALA A 157 -5.52 -7.18 -9.41
N ILE A 158 -5.39 -7.93 -10.51
CA ILE A 158 -4.52 -7.58 -11.65
C ILE A 158 -4.97 -6.26 -12.28
N LEU A 159 -6.28 -6.05 -12.47
CA LEU A 159 -6.82 -4.81 -13.01
C LEU A 159 -6.48 -3.61 -12.10
N ASN A 160 -6.64 -3.76 -10.79
CA ASN A 160 -6.30 -2.71 -9.83
C ASN A 160 -4.79 -2.46 -9.73
N LEU A 161 -3.95 -3.50 -9.81
CA LEU A 161 -2.49 -3.36 -9.87
C LEU A 161 -2.01 -2.61 -11.12
N ARG A 162 -2.71 -2.75 -12.24
CA ARG A 162 -2.44 -1.96 -13.46
C ARG A 162 -2.74 -0.48 -13.28
N GLY A 163 -3.36 -0.10 -12.17
CA GLY A 163 -3.75 1.29 -11.94
C GLY A 163 -4.70 1.78 -13.03
N VAL A 164 -5.52 0.87 -13.55
CA VAL A 164 -6.64 1.25 -14.41
C VAL A 164 -7.57 2.04 -13.51
N ARG A 165 -7.38 3.36 -13.49
CA ARG A 165 -8.40 4.29 -13.00
C ARG A 165 -9.55 4.13 -13.99
N GLU A 166 -10.46 3.28 -13.59
CA GLU A 166 -11.66 3.03 -14.39
C GLU A 166 -12.28 4.38 -14.72
N SER A 167 -12.50 4.59 -16.00
CA SER A 167 -13.35 5.69 -16.38
C SER A 167 -14.63 5.48 -15.60
N GLY A 168 -15.07 6.47 -14.81
CA GLY A 168 -16.30 6.33 -14.01
C GLY A 168 -17.50 5.87 -14.80
N THR A 169 -17.44 5.97 -16.13
CA THR A 169 -18.38 5.41 -17.10
C THR A 169 -18.36 3.87 -17.13
N GLY A 170 -17.21 3.22 -16.91
CA GLY A 170 -17.12 1.75 -16.83
C GLY A 170 -17.91 1.15 -15.67
N PHE A 171 -17.95 1.86 -14.52
CA PHE A 171 -18.81 1.51 -13.37
C PHE A 171 -20.28 1.91 -13.57
N ALA A 172 -20.51 3.03 -14.26
CA ALA A 172 -21.84 3.60 -14.40
C ALA A 172 -22.78 2.67 -15.18
N ILE A 173 -22.32 2.10 -16.29
CA ILE A 173 -23.14 1.28 -17.17
C ILE A 173 -23.70 0.04 -16.44
N PRO A 174 -22.87 -0.87 -15.86
CA PRO A 174 -23.41 -2.06 -15.19
C PRO A 174 -24.32 -1.72 -14.01
N THR A 175 -23.96 -0.69 -13.22
CA THR A 175 -24.75 -0.30 -12.04
C THR A 175 -26.13 0.23 -12.45
N TYR A 176 -26.20 1.14 -13.43
CA TYR A 176 -27.48 1.67 -13.90
C TYR A 176 -28.30 0.62 -14.62
N CYS A 177 -27.67 -0.27 -15.40
CA CYS A 177 -28.38 -1.38 -16.04
C CYS A 177 -28.95 -2.35 -15.00
N PHE A 178 -28.20 -2.67 -13.93
CA PHE A 178 -28.72 -3.48 -12.82
C PHE A 178 -29.94 -2.83 -12.16
N VAL A 179 -29.84 -1.55 -11.79
CA VAL A 179 -30.96 -0.80 -11.20
C VAL A 179 -32.15 -0.80 -12.15
N ALA A 180 -31.93 -0.52 -13.45
CA ALA A 180 -32.99 -0.47 -14.44
C ALA A 180 -33.68 -1.84 -14.62
N VAL A 181 -32.93 -2.94 -14.72
CA VAL A 181 -33.48 -4.29 -14.91
C VAL A 181 -34.23 -4.76 -13.66
N VAL A 182 -33.71 -4.49 -12.45
CA VAL A 182 -34.43 -4.83 -11.20
C VAL A 182 -35.71 -4.00 -11.05
N MET A 183 -35.66 -2.69 -11.34
CA MET A 183 -36.85 -1.84 -11.34
C MET A 183 -37.87 -2.29 -12.39
N LEU A 184 -37.40 -2.69 -13.58
CA LEU A 184 -38.28 -3.27 -14.62
C LEU A 184 -38.90 -4.57 -14.11
N MET A 185 -38.16 -5.45 -13.47
CA MET A 185 -38.67 -6.68 -12.87
C MET A 185 -39.76 -6.41 -11.83
N ILE A 186 -39.52 -5.41 -10.95
CA ILE A 186 -40.50 -5.00 -9.93
C ILE A 186 -41.76 -4.44 -10.58
N ALA A 187 -41.62 -3.55 -11.56
CA ALA A 187 -42.74 -2.94 -12.26
C ALA A 187 -43.54 -3.98 -13.08
N TRP A 188 -42.85 -4.83 -13.84
CA TRP A 188 -43.47 -5.88 -14.65
C TRP A 188 -44.23 -6.90 -13.78
N GLY A 189 -43.56 -7.41 -12.73
CA GLY A 189 -44.19 -8.32 -11.76
C GLY A 189 -45.42 -7.69 -11.07
N GLY A 190 -45.34 -6.37 -10.74
CA GLY A 190 -46.50 -5.61 -10.23
C GLY A 190 -47.66 -5.52 -11.22
N ILE A 191 -47.37 -5.31 -12.50
CA ILE A 191 -48.39 -5.28 -13.56
C ILE A 191 -49.04 -6.67 -13.74
N GLU A 192 -48.23 -7.74 -13.80
CA GLU A 192 -48.79 -9.10 -13.92
C GLU A 192 -49.72 -9.46 -12.75
N LEU A 193 -49.34 -9.11 -11.55
CA LEU A 193 -50.17 -9.30 -10.37
C LEU A 193 -51.46 -8.48 -10.44
N ALA A 194 -51.39 -7.22 -10.90
CA ALA A 194 -52.57 -6.36 -11.09
C ALA A 194 -53.52 -6.85 -12.18
N THR A 195 -52.98 -7.56 -13.20
CA THR A 195 -53.78 -8.18 -14.29
C THR A 195 -54.29 -9.58 -13.96
N GLY A 196 -54.07 -10.06 -12.71
CA GLY A 196 -54.57 -11.34 -12.23
C GLY A 196 -53.72 -12.56 -12.60
N HIS A 197 -52.48 -12.34 -13.11
CA HIS A 197 -51.57 -13.45 -13.35
C HIS A 197 -50.90 -13.89 -12.04
N HIS A 198 -50.84 -15.21 -11.81
CA HIS A 198 -50.19 -15.79 -10.64
C HIS A 198 -48.72 -16.05 -10.93
N LEU A 199 -47.85 -15.24 -10.34
CA LEU A 199 -46.41 -15.48 -10.37
C LEU A 199 -46.06 -16.70 -9.50
N ARG A 200 -45.33 -17.65 -10.05
CA ARG A 200 -44.94 -18.86 -9.31
C ARG A 200 -43.44 -19.15 -9.51
N ALA A 201 -42.73 -19.20 -8.40
CA ALA A 201 -41.31 -19.53 -8.40
C ALA A 201 -41.10 -21.05 -8.61
N GLU A 202 -39.92 -21.42 -9.10
CA GLU A 202 -39.51 -22.80 -9.32
C GLU A 202 -39.58 -23.65 -8.04
N THR A 203 -39.33 -23.05 -6.88
CA THR A 203 -39.35 -23.74 -5.58
C THR A 203 -40.71 -23.72 -4.88
N ALA A 204 -41.71 -23.02 -5.41
CA ALA A 204 -43.03 -22.87 -4.77
C ALA A 204 -43.79 -24.18 -4.52
N GLY A 205 -43.46 -25.25 -5.26
CA GLY A 205 -44.09 -26.58 -5.10
C GLY A 205 -43.41 -27.48 -4.08
N TYR A 206 -42.25 -27.11 -3.55
CA TYR A 206 -41.49 -27.94 -2.60
C TYR A 206 -41.75 -27.52 -1.16
N ALA A 207 -41.86 -28.50 -0.26
CA ALA A 207 -41.99 -28.23 1.18
C ALA A 207 -40.66 -27.84 1.79
N ILE A 208 -40.69 -26.93 2.76
CA ILE A 208 -39.51 -26.53 3.53
C ILE A 208 -39.35 -27.51 4.69
N LYS A 209 -38.17 -28.12 4.83
CA LYS A 209 -37.79 -28.92 5.97
C LYS A 209 -37.46 -28.01 7.16
N SER A 210 -38.34 -27.97 8.17
CA SER A 210 -38.01 -27.26 9.40
C SER A 210 -36.88 -27.99 10.14
N SER A 211 -35.95 -27.23 10.73
CA SER A 211 -34.85 -27.78 11.50
C SER A 211 -35.21 -28.06 12.97
N GLY A 212 -36.44 -27.70 13.41
CA GLY A 212 -36.92 -27.90 14.76
C GLY A 212 -38.29 -27.26 15.00
N THR A 213 -38.86 -27.49 16.18
CA THR A 213 -40.05 -26.80 16.69
C THR A 213 -39.62 -25.56 17.45
N PHE A 214 -40.03 -24.38 16.97
CA PHE A 214 -39.76 -23.10 17.61
C PHE A 214 -40.99 -22.69 18.45
N ALA A 215 -40.81 -22.43 19.76
CA ALA A 215 -41.85 -21.94 20.64
C ALA A 215 -41.31 -20.86 21.61
N GLY A 216 -42.17 -19.96 22.05
CA GLY A 216 -41.80 -18.94 23.01
C GLY A 216 -40.64 -18.04 22.56
N LEU A 217 -39.60 -17.94 23.39
CA LEU A 217 -38.43 -17.11 23.11
C LEU A 217 -37.62 -17.54 21.87
N ALA A 218 -37.70 -18.82 21.47
CA ALA A 218 -37.02 -19.32 20.29
C ALA A 218 -37.61 -18.72 19.01
N ILE A 219 -38.89 -18.35 18.95
CA ILE A 219 -39.51 -17.63 17.85
C ILE A 219 -38.90 -16.23 17.73
N VAL A 220 -38.81 -15.51 18.85
CA VAL A 220 -38.23 -14.16 18.89
C VAL A 220 -36.77 -14.22 18.48
N PHE A 221 -36.01 -15.19 18.93
CA PHE A 221 -34.61 -15.36 18.53
C PHE A 221 -34.47 -15.64 17.04
N LEU A 222 -35.32 -16.49 16.43
CA LEU A 222 -35.31 -16.76 15.00
C LEU A 222 -35.65 -15.51 14.19
N ILE A 223 -36.63 -14.70 14.60
CA ILE A 223 -37.00 -13.45 13.94
C ILE A 223 -35.84 -12.44 14.03
N LEU A 224 -35.23 -12.29 15.21
CA LEU A 224 -34.08 -11.40 15.39
C LEU A 224 -32.87 -11.85 14.56
N ARG A 225 -32.65 -13.16 14.44
CA ARG A 225 -31.61 -13.75 13.60
C ARG A 225 -31.89 -13.48 12.10
N ALA A 226 -33.14 -13.62 11.64
CA ALA A 226 -33.54 -13.31 10.28
C ALA A 226 -33.40 -11.79 9.99
N PHE A 227 -33.81 -10.95 10.94
CA PHE A 227 -33.60 -9.51 10.87
C PHE A 227 -32.10 -9.16 10.75
N SER A 228 -31.25 -9.74 11.60
CA SER A 228 -29.80 -9.51 11.53
C SER A 228 -29.21 -9.97 10.19
N SER A 229 -29.74 -11.06 9.61
CA SER A 229 -29.34 -11.51 8.26
C SER A 229 -29.78 -10.52 7.17
N GLY A 230 -30.96 -9.96 7.29
CA GLY A 230 -31.45 -8.92 6.35
C GLY A 230 -30.66 -7.62 6.45
N CYS A 231 -30.05 -7.32 7.61
CA CYS A 231 -29.21 -6.13 7.78
C CYS A 231 -27.96 -6.12 6.88
N THR A 232 -27.64 -7.22 6.19
CA THR A 232 -26.63 -7.22 5.11
C THR A 232 -26.97 -6.23 3.98
N ALA A 233 -28.23 -5.85 3.84
CA ALA A 233 -28.64 -4.79 2.90
C ALA A 233 -28.01 -3.41 3.18
N LEU A 234 -27.43 -3.18 4.37
CA LEU A 234 -26.87 -1.88 4.78
C LEU A 234 -25.38 -1.73 4.51
N THR A 235 -24.72 -2.78 4.10
CA THR A 235 -23.27 -2.74 3.82
C THR A 235 -22.96 -1.81 2.65
N GLY A 236 -21.80 -1.15 2.69
CA GLY A 236 -21.34 -0.24 1.63
C GLY A 236 -21.92 1.18 1.69
N VAL A 237 -22.79 1.51 2.64
CA VAL A 237 -23.30 2.87 2.83
C VAL A 237 -22.17 3.85 3.21
N GLU A 238 -21.19 3.37 3.95
CA GLU A 238 -20.01 4.13 4.39
C GLU A 238 -19.08 4.52 3.23
N ALA A 239 -19.12 3.81 2.10
CA ALA A 239 -18.24 4.08 0.96
C ALA A 239 -18.38 5.51 0.42
N ILE A 240 -19.58 6.09 0.45
CA ILE A 240 -19.81 7.50 0.06
C ILE A 240 -19.15 8.46 1.06
N SER A 241 -19.18 8.14 2.35
CA SER A 241 -18.53 8.97 3.39
C SER A 241 -17.01 8.97 3.23
N ASN A 242 -16.42 7.82 2.93
CA ASN A 242 -14.98 7.68 2.64
C ASN A 242 -14.61 8.41 1.33
N GLY A 243 -15.52 8.44 0.35
CA GLY A 243 -15.30 8.96 -0.99
C GLY A 243 -15.56 10.48 -1.16
N VAL A 244 -15.92 11.23 -0.12
CA VAL A 244 -16.25 12.67 -0.20
C VAL A 244 -15.20 13.50 -0.95
N PRO A 245 -13.88 13.33 -0.73
CA PRO A 245 -12.85 14.10 -1.43
C PRO A 245 -12.89 13.99 -2.95
N ALA A 246 -13.40 12.87 -3.49
CA ALA A 246 -13.48 12.60 -4.92
C ALA A 246 -14.65 13.31 -5.64
N PHE A 247 -15.60 13.89 -4.91
CA PHE A 247 -16.74 14.58 -5.51
C PHE A 247 -16.36 15.97 -6.03
N LYS A 248 -17.03 16.41 -7.12
CA LYS A 248 -17.00 17.82 -7.58
C LYS A 248 -17.59 18.75 -6.52
N GLN A 249 -17.13 20.00 -6.52
CA GLN A 249 -17.65 21.05 -5.64
C GLN A 249 -19.16 21.33 -5.93
N PRO A 250 -19.96 21.57 -4.90
CA PRO A 250 -19.68 21.47 -3.47
C PRO A 250 -19.71 20.02 -2.98
N LYS A 251 -18.57 19.50 -2.54
CA LYS A 251 -18.32 18.07 -2.26
C LYS A 251 -19.33 17.46 -1.30
N SER A 252 -19.48 18.03 -0.10
CA SER A 252 -20.38 17.51 0.95
C SER A 252 -21.85 17.48 0.51
N LYS A 253 -22.34 18.54 -0.17
CA LYS A 253 -23.71 18.60 -0.68
C LYS A 253 -23.96 17.53 -1.75
N ASN A 254 -22.98 17.35 -2.64
CA ASN A 254 -23.06 16.34 -3.70
C ASN A 254 -23.06 14.92 -3.12
N ALA A 255 -22.15 14.62 -2.18
CA ALA A 255 -22.09 13.34 -1.50
C ALA A 255 -23.36 13.06 -0.67
N ALA A 256 -23.88 14.03 0.10
CA ALA A 256 -25.09 13.88 0.87
C ALA A 256 -26.35 13.65 -0.01
N THR A 257 -26.39 14.26 -1.20
CA THR A 257 -27.48 14.01 -2.16
C THR A 257 -27.39 12.62 -2.78
N THR A 258 -26.15 12.19 -3.12
CA THR A 258 -25.88 10.85 -3.66
C THR A 258 -26.27 9.79 -2.64
N LEU A 259 -25.96 9.99 -1.37
CA LEU A 259 -26.30 9.08 -0.27
C LEU A 259 -27.81 8.97 -0.07
N ALA A 260 -28.55 10.09 -0.15
CA ALA A 260 -30.02 10.06 -0.08
C ALA A 260 -30.64 9.29 -1.25
N LEU A 261 -30.11 9.50 -2.47
CA LEU A 261 -30.58 8.80 -3.67
C LEU A 261 -30.27 7.30 -3.58
N LEU A 262 -29.07 6.93 -3.13
CA LEU A 262 -28.70 5.54 -2.84
C LEU A 262 -29.72 4.88 -1.90
N GLY A 263 -29.98 5.51 -0.73
CA GLY A 263 -30.92 4.95 0.24
C GLY A 263 -32.32 4.76 -0.32
N ALA A 264 -32.84 5.74 -1.09
CA ALA A 264 -34.14 5.62 -1.72
C ALA A 264 -34.21 4.47 -2.73
N ILE A 265 -33.22 4.37 -3.62
CA ILE A 265 -33.15 3.28 -4.63
C ILE A 265 -33.03 1.92 -3.91
N ALA A 266 -32.13 1.80 -2.93
CA ALA A 266 -31.89 0.53 -2.23
C ALA A 266 -33.15 0.05 -1.48
N VAL A 267 -33.88 0.94 -0.78
CA VAL A 267 -35.12 0.59 -0.07
C VAL A 267 -36.19 0.13 -1.04
N VAL A 268 -36.40 0.83 -2.18
CA VAL A 268 -37.40 0.44 -3.19
C VAL A 268 -37.02 -0.90 -3.82
N MET A 269 -35.76 -1.11 -4.18
CA MET A 269 -35.32 -2.36 -4.79
C MET A 269 -35.43 -3.52 -3.80
N PHE A 270 -34.96 -3.35 -2.57
CA PHE A 270 -35.02 -4.39 -1.53
C PHE A 270 -36.45 -4.74 -1.19
N GLY A 271 -37.30 -3.74 -0.95
CA GLY A 271 -38.73 -3.94 -0.68
C GLY A 271 -39.47 -4.60 -1.84
N GLY A 272 -39.21 -4.17 -3.07
CA GLY A 272 -39.83 -4.72 -4.29
C GLY A 272 -39.40 -6.17 -4.56
N VAL A 273 -38.12 -6.49 -4.47
CA VAL A 273 -37.61 -7.87 -4.60
C VAL A 273 -38.19 -8.77 -3.52
N THR A 274 -38.27 -8.30 -2.27
CA THR A 274 -38.84 -9.07 -1.16
C THR A 274 -40.35 -9.30 -1.35
N ALA A 275 -41.07 -8.28 -1.78
CA ALA A 275 -42.50 -8.41 -2.08
C ALA A 275 -42.75 -9.43 -3.21
N LEU A 276 -42.02 -9.35 -4.31
CA LEU A 276 -42.12 -10.31 -5.40
C LEU A 276 -41.73 -11.73 -4.97
N ALA A 277 -40.69 -11.89 -4.14
CA ALA A 277 -40.27 -13.20 -3.62
C ALA A 277 -41.37 -13.85 -2.76
N LEU A 278 -42.10 -13.06 -1.97
CA LEU A 278 -43.22 -13.52 -1.16
C LEU A 278 -44.42 -13.92 -2.03
N VAL A 279 -44.83 -13.08 -2.98
CA VAL A 279 -45.99 -13.32 -3.81
C VAL A 279 -45.76 -14.47 -4.79
N SER A 280 -44.53 -14.64 -5.28
CA SER A 280 -44.19 -15.78 -6.14
C SER A 280 -43.89 -17.07 -5.36
N HIS A 281 -44.07 -17.06 -4.03
CA HIS A 281 -43.84 -18.21 -3.13
C HIS A 281 -42.43 -18.79 -3.29
N VAL A 282 -41.37 -17.94 -3.24
CA VAL A 282 -40.00 -18.42 -3.27
C VAL A 282 -39.68 -19.13 -1.97
N HIS A 283 -39.40 -20.41 -2.04
CA HIS A 283 -38.92 -21.21 -0.91
C HIS A 283 -37.40 -21.32 -1.00
N ALA A 284 -36.69 -20.81 0.02
CA ALA A 284 -35.23 -20.92 0.15
C ALA A 284 -34.90 -21.75 1.39
N GLY A 285 -33.90 -22.61 1.33
CA GLY A 285 -33.45 -23.44 2.44
C GLY A 285 -33.44 -24.93 2.13
N ALA A 286 -33.55 -25.76 3.16
CA ALA A 286 -33.65 -27.20 2.99
C ALA A 286 -35.03 -27.59 2.45
N LEU A 287 -35.08 -28.02 1.21
CA LEU A 287 -36.33 -28.38 0.52
C LEU A 287 -36.53 -29.91 0.54
N ILE A 288 -37.81 -30.34 0.61
CA ILE A 288 -38.25 -31.74 0.54
C ILE A 288 -38.92 -31.96 -0.80
N GLY A 289 -38.70 -33.13 -1.42
CA GLY A 289 -39.36 -33.51 -2.70
C GLY A 289 -38.65 -32.94 -3.93
N THR A 290 -37.47 -32.40 -3.80
CA THR A 290 -36.66 -31.95 -4.94
C THR A 290 -36.09 -33.15 -5.71
N PRO A 291 -35.94 -33.04 -7.06
CA PRO A 291 -35.24 -34.05 -7.87
C PRO A 291 -33.80 -34.28 -7.39
N SER A 292 -33.28 -35.49 -7.65
CA SER A 292 -31.86 -35.79 -7.38
C SER A 292 -30.95 -34.83 -8.16
N GLY A 293 -29.98 -34.21 -7.45
CA GLY A 293 -29.08 -33.24 -8.06
C GLY A 293 -29.63 -31.82 -8.23
N PHE A 294 -30.83 -31.52 -7.67
CA PHE A 294 -31.37 -30.15 -7.71
C PHE A 294 -30.49 -29.18 -6.93
N ILE A 295 -29.99 -28.19 -7.63
CA ILE A 295 -29.22 -27.07 -7.03
C ILE A 295 -30.16 -25.86 -7.00
N GLN A 296 -30.44 -25.38 -5.81
CA GLN A 296 -31.35 -24.27 -5.58
C GLN A 296 -30.79 -22.97 -6.17
N PRO A 297 -31.51 -22.31 -7.14
CA PRO A 297 -31.11 -21.01 -7.64
C PRO A 297 -31.26 -19.92 -6.58
N THR A 298 -30.52 -18.80 -6.76
CA THR A 298 -30.65 -17.62 -5.90
C THR A 298 -32.08 -17.05 -5.93
N VAL A 299 -32.52 -16.39 -4.86
CA VAL A 299 -33.86 -15.81 -4.75
C VAL A 299 -34.14 -14.83 -5.89
N ILE A 300 -33.15 -13.96 -6.22
CA ILE A 300 -33.33 -13.02 -7.34
C ILE A 300 -33.45 -13.73 -8.70
N ALA A 301 -32.78 -14.88 -8.87
CA ALA A 301 -32.91 -15.69 -10.07
C ALA A 301 -34.31 -16.33 -10.15
N GLN A 302 -34.83 -16.85 -9.05
CA GLN A 302 -36.16 -17.43 -9.00
C GLN A 302 -37.26 -16.40 -9.27
N VAL A 303 -37.15 -15.20 -8.65
CA VAL A 303 -38.09 -14.08 -8.94
C VAL A 303 -37.96 -13.65 -10.39
N GLY A 304 -36.75 -13.54 -10.93
CA GLY A 304 -36.54 -13.18 -12.35
C GLY A 304 -37.14 -14.19 -13.31
N ARG A 305 -37.08 -15.51 -13.02
CA ARG A 305 -37.73 -16.55 -13.83
C ARG A 305 -39.25 -16.48 -13.68
N ALA A 306 -39.76 -16.23 -12.49
CA ALA A 306 -41.21 -16.12 -12.27
C ALA A 306 -41.82 -14.93 -13.02
N VAL A 307 -41.10 -13.80 -13.12
CA VAL A 307 -41.59 -12.57 -13.78
C VAL A 307 -41.33 -12.56 -15.29
N PHE A 308 -40.12 -12.92 -15.73
CA PHE A 308 -39.73 -12.82 -17.13
C PHE A 308 -39.90 -14.12 -17.92
N GLY A 309 -40.04 -15.25 -17.22
CA GLY A 309 -40.08 -16.57 -17.84
C GLY A 309 -38.68 -17.22 -18.00
N TYR A 310 -38.71 -18.57 -18.16
CA TYR A 310 -37.49 -19.40 -18.15
C TYR A 310 -36.53 -19.15 -19.32
N SER A 311 -37.07 -18.84 -20.52
CA SER A 311 -36.28 -18.66 -21.75
C SER A 311 -36.14 -17.21 -22.17
N SER A 312 -36.53 -16.28 -21.30
CA SER A 312 -36.52 -14.86 -21.63
C SER A 312 -35.10 -14.29 -21.64
N PRO A 313 -34.71 -13.52 -22.67
CA PRO A 313 -33.44 -12.77 -22.66
C PRO A 313 -33.32 -11.83 -21.47
N LEU A 314 -34.41 -11.28 -20.94
CA LEU A 314 -34.44 -10.39 -19.79
C LEU A 314 -33.95 -11.10 -18.51
N PHE A 315 -34.22 -12.40 -18.37
CA PHE A 315 -33.68 -13.21 -17.27
C PHE A 315 -32.12 -13.25 -17.32
N TYR A 316 -31.57 -13.55 -18.49
CA TYR A 316 -30.10 -13.61 -18.65
C TYR A 316 -29.44 -12.23 -18.47
N ILE A 317 -30.12 -11.17 -18.94
CA ILE A 317 -29.69 -9.78 -18.73
C ILE A 317 -29.70 -9.46 -17.23
N LEU A 318 -30.73 -9.84 -16.47
CA LEU A 318 -30.81 -9.68 -15.02
C LEU A 318 -29.64 -10.39 -14.34
N GLN A 319 -29.38 -11.65 -14.68
CA GLN A 319 -28.28 -12.42 -14.06
C GLN A 319 -26.89 -11.83 -14.39
N LEU A 320 -26.70 -11.40 -15.64
CA LEU A 320 -25.46 -10.76 -16.07
C LEU A 320 -25.18 -9.48 -15.28
N PHE A 321 -26.16 -8.57 -15.21
CA PHE A 321 -25.94 -7.30 -14.48
C PHE A 321 -25.91 -7.48 -12.97
N THR A 322 -26.61 -8.50 -12.43
CA THR A 322 -26.47 -8.90 -11.03
C THR A 322 -25.05 -9.38 -10.73
N ALA A 323 -24.47 -10.23 -11.56
CA ALA A 323 -23.09 -10.68 -11.38
C ALA A 323 -22.09 -9.52 -11.56
N LEU A 324 -22.29 -8.66 -12.55
CA LEU A 324 -21.41 -7.52 -12.80
C LEU A 324 -21.44 -6.52 -11.66
N ILE A 325 -22.61 -6.16 -11.10
CA ILE A 325 -22.65 -5.23 -9.95
C ILE A 325 -21.98 -5.83 -8.71
N LEU A 326 -22.09 -7.14 -8.49
CA LEU A 326 -21.43 -7.84 -7.40
C LEU A 326 -19.90 -7.84 -7.57
N VAL A 327 -19.39 -8.01 -8.79
CA VAL A 327 -17.96 -7.84 -9.10
C VAL A 327 -17.51 -6.39 -8.88
N LEU A 328 -18.33 -5.41 -9.24
CA LEU A 328 -18.05 -3.99 -8.99
C LEU A 328 -18.10 -3.66 -7.51
N ALA A 329 -18.99 -4.29 -6.73
CA ALA A 329 -19.02 -4.17 -5.28
C ALA A 329 -17.70 -4.66 -4.65
N ALA A 330 -17.20 -5.81 -5.08
CA ALA A 330 -15.88 -6.28 -4.67
C ALA A 330 -14.79 -5.25 -5.02
N ASN A 331 -14.84 -4.65 -6.18
CA ASN A 331 -13.86 -3.65 -6.62
C ASN A 331 -13.89 -2.36 -5.76
N THR A 332 -15.01 -1.99 -5.14
CA THR A 332 -15.04 -0.85 -4.20
C THR A 332 -14.15 -1.10 -2.98
N ALA A 333 -14.08 -2.34 -2.48
CA ALA A 333 -13.18 -2.71 -1.41
C ALA A 333 -11.70 -2.65 -1.83
N PHE A 334 -11.38 -2.93 -3.10
CA PHE A 334 -10.02 -2.72 -3.66
C PHE A 334 -9.60 -1.24 -3.72
N ASN A 335 -10.53 -0.32 -3.68
CA ASN A 335 -10.24 1.10 -3.51
C ASN A 335 -10.19 1.48 -2.02
N GLY A 336 -11.11 0.99 -1.19
CA GLY A 336 -11.25 1.33 0.23
C GLY A 336 -10.12 0.78 1.10
N PHE A 337 -9.88 -0.53 1.07
CA PHE A 337 -8.89 -1.20 1.91
C PHE A 337 -7.47 -0.68 1.74
N PRO A 338 -6.91 -0.54 0.51
CA PRO A 338 -5.56 -0.03 0.35
C PRO A 338 -5.39 1.43 0.78
N VAL A 339 -6.41 2.24 0.64
CA VAL A 339 -6.41 3.63 1.11
C VAL A 339 -6.42 3.68 2.63
N LEU A 340 -7.30 2.92 3.29
CA LEU A 340 -7.32 2.80 4.75
C LEU A 340 -5.99 2.28 5.28
N ALA A 341 -5.46 1.19 4.69
CA ALA A 341 -4.16 0.63 5.06
C ALA A 341 -3.01 1.63 4.89
N SER A 342 -3.07 2.48 3.85
CA SER A 342 -2.11 3.56 3.63
C SER A 342 -2.20 4.66 4.69
N ILE A 343 -3.40 5.04 5.13
CA ILE A 343 -3.61 5.99 6.23
C ILE A 343 -3.04 5.43 7.53
N LEU A 344 -3.38 4.19 7.88
CA LEU A 344 -2.89 3.50 9.06
C LEU A 344 -1.36 3.32 9.07
N ALA A 345 -0.76 3.07 7.90
CA ALA A 345 0.69 2.97 7.75
C ALA A 345 1.38 4.34 7.91
N ARG A 346 0.77 5.43 7.42
CA ARG A 346 1.24 6.80 7.64
C ARG A 346 1.17 7.17 9.12
N ASP A 347 0.10 6.78 9.80
CA ASP A 347 -0.11 7.05 11.23
C ASP A 347 0.69 6.07 12.13
N GLY A 348 1.47 5.16 11.54
CA GLY A 348 2.38 4.24 12.25
C GLY A 348 1.72 3.00 12.86
N TYR A 349 0.49 2.65 12.46
CA TYR A 349 -0.22 1.46 12.92
C TYR A 349 -0.01 0.23 12.05
N LEU A 350 0.44 0.43 10.80
CA LEU A 350 0.76 -0.65 9.87
C LEU A 350 2.17 -0.47 9.28
N PRO A 351 2.75 -1.52 8.66
CA PRO A 351 4.06 -1.43 8.01
C PRO A 351 4.08 -0.32 6.94
N ARG A 352 5.14 0.49 6.93
CA ARG A 352 5.31 1.64 6.01
C ARG A 352 5.20 1.26 4.53
N GLN A 353 5.50 0.01 4.19
CA GLN A 353 5.37 -0.51 2.82
C GLN A 353 3.93 -0.45 2.27
N LEU A 354 2.90 -0.40 3.15
CA LEU A 354 1.50 -0.23 2.74
C LEU A 354 1.15 1.22 2.36
N HIS A 355 1.97 2.20 2.78
CA HIS A 355 1.83 3.60 2.37
C HIS A 355 2.51 3.89 1.03
N THR A 356 3.49 3.08 0.62
CA THR A 356 4.20 3.30 -0.64
C THR A 356 3.35 2.90 -1.84
N ARG A 357 3.32 3.77 -2.86
CA ARG A 357 2.67 3.47 -4.13
C ARG A 357 3.61 2.72 -5.05
N GLY A 358 3.09 1.71 -5.71
CA GLY A 358 3.84 0.94 -6.70
C GLY A 358 4.01 1.67 -8.05
N ASP A 359 4.59 0.98 -9.03
CA ASP A 359 4.95 1.50 -10.36
C ASP A 359 3.79 2.18 -11.11
N ARG A 360 2.53 1.83 -10.80
CA ARG A 360 1.31 2.38 -11.42
C ARG A 360 0.56 3.33 -10.51
N LEU A 361 1.23 3.86 -9.48
CA LEU A 361 0.68 4.78 -8.49
C LEU A 361 -0.48 4.20 -7.66
N ALA A 362 -0.68 2.88 -7.69
CA ALA A 362 -1.59 2.13 -6.85
C ALA A 362 -0.89 1.64 -5.56
N PHE A 363 -1.64 1.45 -4.50
CA PHE A 363 -1.13 0.84 -3.26
C PHE A 363 -1.02 -0.68 -3.40
N SER A 364 -0.03 -1.14 -4.19
CA SER A 364 0.10 -2.53 -4.64
C SER A 364 0.11 -3.54 -3.50
N ASN A 365 0.80 -3.25 -2.39
CA ASN A 365 0.89 -4.16 -1.25
C ASN A 365 -0.47 -4.32 -0.55
N GLY A 366 -1.27 -3.26 -0.45
CA GLY A 366 -2.63 -3.32 0.08
C GLY A 366 -3.57 -4.15 -0.81
N ILE A 367 -3.46 -4.01 -2.14
CA ILE A 367 -4.23 -4.79 -3.11
C ILE A 367 -3.90 -6.29 -2.99
N LEU A 368 -2.61 -6.65 -2.92
CA LEU A 368 -2.18 -8.03 -2.78
C LEU A 368 -2.62 -8.65 -1.45
N LEU A 369 -2.54 -7.90 -0.36
CA LEU A 369 -2.96 -8.34 0.97
C LEU A 369 -4.46 -8.64 0.99
N LEU A 370 -5.29 -7.71 0.49
CA LEU A 370 -6.73 -7.88 0.38
C LEU A 370 -7.10 -9.09 -0.47
N SER A 371 -6.47 -9.23 -1.65
CA SER A 371 -6.71 -10.36 -2.55
C SER A 371 -6.37 -11.69 -1.91
N GLY A 372 -5.21 -11.77 -1.24
CA GLY A 372 -4.75 -12.97 -0.56
C GLY A 372 -5.75 -13.43 0.51
N PHE A 373 -6.16 -12.52 1.39
CA PHE A 373 -7.14 -12.84 2.43
C PHE A 373 -8.51 -13.20 1.86
N ALA A 374 -8.99 -12.48 0.83
CA ALA A 374 -10.27 -12.80 0.20
C ALA A 374 -10.27 -14.18 -0.46
N ILE A 375 -9.19 -14.55 -1.18
CA ILE A 375 -9.04 -15.88 -1.79
C ILE A 375 -9.01 -16.97 -0.71
N VAL A 376 -8.26 -16.76 0.39
CA VAL A 376 -8.22 -17.71 1.51
C VAL A 376 -9.63 -17.92 2.08
N LEU A 377 -10.41 -16.86 2.30
CA LEU A 377 -11.79 -16.99 2.78
C LEU A 377 -12.69 -17.72 1.76
N ILE A 378 -12.61 -17.40 0.47
CA ILE A 378 -13.38 -18.07 -0.58
C ILE A 378 -13.09 -19.57 -0.59
N VAL A 379 -11.84 -19.97 -0.50
CA VAL A 379 -11.43 -21.39 -0.47
C VAL A 379 -11.86 -22.06 0.81
N ALA A 380 -11.64 -21.43 1.99
CA ALA A 380 -11.98 -21.97 3.29
C ALA A 380 -13.50 -22.21 3.46
N PHE A 381 -14.34 -21.35 2.87
CA PHE A 381 -15.79 -21.43 2.94
C PHE A 381 -16.44 -21.99 1.67
N ASN A 382 -15.64 -22.57 0.73
CA ASN A 382 -16.10 -23.17 -0.53
C ASN A 382 -16.98 -22.21 -1.35
N ALA A 383 -16.59 -20.93 -1.40
CA ALA A 383 -17.32 -19.85 -2.09
C ALA A 383 -18.83 -19.78 -1.72
N SER A 384 -19.21 -20.21 -0.52
CA SER A 384 -20.60 -20.15 -0.05
C SER A 384 -20.95 -18.74 0.44
N PRO A 385 -21.80 -17.97 -0.25
CA PRO A 385 -22.15 -16.62 0.17
C PRO A 385 -22.77 -16.61 1.57
N THR A 386 -23.70 -17.53 1.85
CA THR A 386 -24.41 -17.60 3.14
C THR A 386 -23.47 -17.83 4.32
N ARG A 387 -22.44 -18.68 4.18
CA ARG A 387 -21.45 -18.89 5.24
C ARG A 387 -20.58 -17.65 5.46
N LEU A 388 -20.15 -17.00 4.40
CA LEU A 388 -19.34 -15.79 4.45
C LEU A 388 -20.12 -14.60 5.04
N ILE A 389 -21.39 -14.48 4.73
CA ILE A 389 -22.29 -13.43 5.25
C ILE A 389 -22.46 -13.51 6.76
N GLN A 390 -22.35 -14.69 7.39
CA GLN A 390 -22.42 -14.81 8.85
C GLN A 390 -21.25 -14.08 9.55
N LEU A 391 -20.11 -13.95 8.89
CA LEU A 391 -18.92 -13.26 9.44
C LEU A 391 -19.00 -11.74 9.22
N TYR A 392 -19.70 -11.29 8.20
CA TYR A 392 -19.59 -9.98 7.61
C TYR A 392 -20.15 -8.83 8.46
N ILE A 393 -21.35 -9.02 9.01
CA ILE A 393 -22.17 -7.93 9.58
C ILE A 393 -21.57 -7.27 10.84
N VAL A 394 -20.81 -8.01 11.66
CA VAL A 394 -20.33 -7.50 12.97
C VAL A 394 -19.42 -6.28 12.78
N GLY A 395 -18.48 -6.35 11.83
CA GLY A 395 -17.54 -5.27 11.55
C GLY A 395 -18.25 -3.97 11.15
N VAL A 396 -19.24 -4.08 10.27
CA VAL A 396 -20.05 -2.95 9.80
C VAL A 396 -20.75 -2.24 10.95
N PHE A 397 -21.44 -2.98 11.82
CA PHE A 397 -22.19 -2.36 12.93
C PHE A 397 -21.29 -1.84 14.04
N VAL A 398 -20.10 -2.43 14.28
CA VAL A 398 -19.08 -1.83 15.14
C VAL A 398 -18.67 -0.47 14.60
N SER A 399 -18.36 -0.38 13.29
CA SER A 399 -17.97 0.87 12.65
C SER A 399 -19.09 1.91 12.74
N PHE A 400 -20.32 1.56 12.35
CA PHE A 400 -21.48 2.44 12.41
C PHE A 400 -21.75 2.98 13.80
N THR A 401 -21.79 2.11 14.81
CA THR A 401 -22.09 2.50 16.19
C THR A 401 -21.02 3.43 16.76
N CYS A 402 -19.73 3.12 16.55
CA CYS A 402 -18.63 3.96 16.98
C CYS A 402 -18.65 5.32 16.24
N SER A 403 -18.88 5.36 14.95
CA SER A 403 -18.98 6.57 14.15
C SER A 403 -20.12 7.46 14.63
N GLN A 404 -21.35 6.90 14.79
CA GLN A 404 -22.51 7.65 15.24
C GLN A 404 -22.30 8.23 16.65
N THR A 405 -21.72 7.43 17.56
CA THR A 405 -21.39 7.90 18.91
C THR A 405 -20.31 9.00 18.88
N GLY A 406 -19.33 8.90 17.97
CA GLY A 406 -18.33 9.92 17.72
C GLY A 406 -18.97 11.23 17.26
N MET A 407 -19.97 11.14 16.37
CA MET A 407 -20.73 12.32 15.91
C MET A 407 -21.52 13.00 17.01
N ILE A 408 -22.09 12.24 17.97
CA ILE A 408 -22.75 12.86 19.14
C ILE A 408 -21.75 13.72 19.93
N ARG A 409 -20.52 13.21 20.14
CA ARG A 409 -19.45 13.99 20.79
C ARG A 409 -19.04 15.21 19.98
N HIS A 410 -18.94 15.06 18.65
CA HIS A 410 -18.67 16.18 17.72
C HIS A 410 -19.71 17.31 17.89
N TRP A 411 -21.00 16.98 17.80
CA TRP A 411 -22.07 17.98 17.96
C TRP A 411 -22.10 18.58 19.36
N ASN A 412 -21.86 17.80 20.41
CA ASN A 412 -21.77 18.33 21.77
C ASN A 412 -20.64 19.34 21.94
N ARG A 413 -19.48 19.11 21.32
CA ARG A 413 -18.34 20.03 21.33
C ARG A 413 -18.69 21.34 20.61
N LEU A 414 -19.30 21.26 19.42
CA LEU A 414 -19.71 22.43 18.66
C LEU A 414 -20.82 23.25 19.37
N LEU A 415 -21.81 22.59 19.98
CA LEU A 415 -22.86 23.23 20.72
C LEU A 415 -22.37 24.05 21.94
N ARG A 416 -21.24 23.61 22.55
CA ARG A 416 -20.59 24.37 23.63
C ARG A 416 -19.87 25.63 23.11
N ALA A 417 -19.38 25.59 21.87
CA ALA A 417 -18.64 26.71 21.27
C ALA A 417 -19.51 27.70 20.53
N THR A 418 -20.77 27.37 20.18
CA THR A 418 -21.66 28.18 19.37
C THR A 418 -22.72 28.85 20.22
N THR A 419 -22.83 30.18 20.12
CA THR A 419 -23.84 31.01 20.83
C THR A 419 -25.04 31.39 19.96
N GLU A 420 -24.91 31.34 18.64
CA GLU A 420 -25.94 31.73 17.68
C GLU A 420 -27.13 30.74 17.67
N ALA A 421 -28.35 31.25 17.92
CA ALA A 421 -29.54 30.41 18.09
C ALA A 421 -29.91 29.55 16.85
N ALA A 422 -29.84 30.14 15.65
CA ALA A 422 -30.16 29.41 14.40
C ALA A 422 -29.21 28.28 14.10
N GLY A 423 -27.90 28.49 14.34
CA GLY A 423 -26.87 27.46 14.23
C GLY A 423 -27.09 26.33 15.24
N ARG A 424 -27.41 26.67 16.49
CA ARG A 424 -27.66 25.70 17.56
C ARG A 424 -28.83 24.75 17.25
N LEU A 425 -29.94 25.23 16.73
CA LEU A 425 -31.10 24.38 16.39
C LEU A 425 -30.73 23.32 15.33
N ARG A 426 -29.97 23.73 14.31
CA ARG A 426 -29.47 22.78 13.30
C ARG A 426 -28.56 21.69 13.93
N MET A 427 -27.64 22.10 14.80
CA MET A 427 -26.73 21.15 15.49
C MET A 427 -27.49 20.22 16.43
N ILE A 428 -28.51 20.69 17.15
CA ILE A 428 -29.37 19.87 18.02
C ILE A 428 -30.11 18.83 17.18
N ARG A 429 -30.67 19.21 16.03
CA ARG A 429 -31.31 18.25 15.11
C ARG A 429 -30.33 17.21 14.59
N SER A 430 -29.14 17.62 14.16
CA SER A 430 -28.10 16.72 13.69
C SER A 430 -27.64 15.75 14.79
N ARG A 431 -27.46 16.25 16.03
CA ARG A 431 -27.16 15.43 17.20
C ARG A 431 -28.27 14.39 17.46
N ALA A 432 -29.54 14.79 17.42
CA ALA A 432 -30.68 13.90 17.64
C ALA A 432 -30.68 12.76 16.57
N ILE A 433 -30.46 13.08 15.29
CA ILE A 433 -30.35 12.08 14.22
C ILE A 433 -29.24 11.07 14.51
N ASN A 434 -28.03 11.55 14.86
CA ASN A 434 -26.92 10.67 15.17
C ASN A 434 -27.15 9.88 16.48
N THR A 435 -27.87 10.43 17.46
CA THR A 435 -28.25 9.70 18.69
C THR A 435 -29.19 8.56 18.37
N ILE A 436 -30.23 8.79 17.57
CA ILE A 436 -31.15 7.73 17.10
C ILE A 436 -30.33 6.69 16.31
N GLY A 437 -29.45 7.13 15.41
CA GLY A 437 -28.54 6.26 14.66
C GLY A 437 -27.70 5.37 15.59
N ALA A 438 -27.04 5.95 16.58
CA ALA A 438 -26.21 5.21 17.54
C ALA A 438 -27.01 4.20 18.36
N CYS A 439 -28.21 4.56 18.84
CA CYS A 439 -29.07 3.66 19.60
C CYS A 439 -29.52 2.47 18.72
N VAL A 440 -29.97 2.75 17.51
CA VAL A 440 -30.49 1.71 16.60
C VAL A 440 -29.35 0.81 16.12
N THR A 441 -28.22 1.37 15.65
CA THR A 441 -27.07 0.56 15.22
C THR A 441 -26.43 -0.23 16.37
N GLY A 442 -26.40 0.34 17.57
CA GLY A 442 -25.95 -0.35 18.78
C GLY A 442 -26.87 -1.51 19.17
N ALA A 443 -28.19 -1.32 19.13
CA ALA A 443 -29.15 -2.40 19.35
C ALA A 443 -28.98 -3.52 18.33
N VAL A 444 -28.83 -3.17 17.05
CA VAL A 444 -28.56 -4.17 16.00
C VAL A 444 -27.23 -4.88 16.22
N LEU A 445 -26.17 -4.18 16.61
CA LEU A 445 -24.88 -4.80 16.93
C LEU A 445 -25.05 -5.87 18.02
N VAL A 446 -25.78 -5.57 19.09
CA VAL A 446 -26.07 -6.55 20.16
C VAL A 446 -26.83 -7.75 19.60
N ILE A 447 -27.89 -7.51 18.80
CA ILE A 447 -28.68 -8.59 18.17
C ILE A 447 -27.79 -9.45 17.28
N VAL A 448 -26.95 -8.84 16.44
CA VAL A 448 -26.03 -9.56 15.54
C VAL A 448 -25.04 -10.41 16.32
N VAL A 449 -24.41 -9.85 17.34
CA VAL A 449 -23.44 -10.59 18.15
C VAL A 449 -24.12 -11.79 18.84
N ILE A 450 -25.27 -11.60 19.47
CA ILE A 450 -25.99 -12.69 20.18
C ILE A 450 -26.49 -13.74 19.17
N SER A 451 -27.06 -13.33 18.03
CA SER A 451 -27.75 -14.25 17.12
C SER A 451 -26.82 -14.99 16.16
N LYS A 452 -25.63 -14.45 15.86
CA LYS A 452 -24.68 -15.00 14.87
C LYS A 452 -23.34 -15.42 15.44
N PHE A 453 -23.11 -15.24 16.75
CA PHE A 453 -21.81 -15.57 17.35
C PHE A 453 -21.38 -17.01 17.06
N LEU A 454 -22.26 -17.96 17.32
CA LEU A 454 -22.00 -19.39 17.10
C LEU A 454 -22.00 -19.80 15.62
N ASP A 455 -22.62 -19.00 14.74
CA ASP A 455 -22.66 -19.25 13.30
C ASP A 455 -21.38 -18.79 12.58
N GLY A 456 -20.39 -18.24 13.30
CA GLY A 456 -19.10 -17.84 12.75
C GLY A 456 -18.74 -16.37 12.99
N ALA A 457 -19.63 -15.53 13.50
CA ALA A 457 -19.32 -14.12 13.76
C ALA A 457 -18.14 -13.95 14.76
N TRP A 458 -17.90 -14.93 15.64
CA TRP A 458 -16.74 -14.97 16.54
C TRP A 458 -15.40 -14.94 15.77
N ILE A 459 -15.35 -15.51 14.54
CA ILE A 459 -14.14 -15.50 13.70
C ILE A 459 -13.80 -14.06 13.31
N ALA A 460 -14.82 -13.28 12.89
CA ALA A 460 -14.63 -11.88 12.54
C ALA A 460 -14.18 -11.05 13.77
N VAL A 461 -14.80 -11.29 14.95
CA VAL A 461 -14.39 -10.64 16.19
C VAL A 461 -12.95 -11.01 16.55
N ALA A 462 -12.58 -12.28 16.47
CA ALA A 462 -11.21 -12.73 16.71
C ALA A 462 -10.22 -12.08 15.74
N ALA A 463 -10.56 -12.01 14.45
CA ALA A 463 -9.75 -11.33 13.45
C ALA A 463 -9.57 -9.84 13.78
N MET A 464 -10.64 -9.13 14.15
CA MET A 464 -10.55 -7.72 14.58
C MET A 464 -9.62 -7.54 15.79
N VAL A 465 -9.72 -8.43 16.78
CA VAL A 465 -8.85 -8.41 17.97
C VAL A 465 -7.39 -8.64 17.59
N VAL A 466 -7.11 -9.64 16.74
CA VAL A 466 -5.75 -9.92 16.25
C VAL A 466 -5.18 -8.74 15.50
N ILE A 467 -5.95 -8.13 14.58
CA ILE A 467 -5.53 -6.96 13.83
C ILE A 467 -5.28 -5.77 14.77
N TRP A 468 -6.14 -5.55 15.76
CA TRP A 468 -5.99 -4.49 16.77
C TRP A 468 -4.69 -4.64 17.56
N PHE A 469 -4.40 -5.85 18.08
CA PHE A 469 -3.15 -6.11 18.81
C PHE A 469 -1.92 -5.96 17.90
N THR A 470 -2.01 -6.38 16.65
CA THR A 470 -0.94 -6.23 15.66
C THR A 470 -0.67 -4.75 15.40
N MET A 471 -1.70 -3.93 15.16
CA MET A 471 -1.57 -2.49 14.97
C MET A 471 -0.97 -1.79 16.20
N ASN A 472 -1.44 -2.14 17.39
CA ASN A 472 -0.92 -1.57 18.63
C ASN A 472 0.55 -1.96 18.87
N GLY A 473 0.92 -3.21 18.57
CA GLY A 473 2.31 -3.69 18.65
C GLY A 473 3.24 -2.94 17.69
N ILE A 474 2.81 -2.78 16.43
CA ILE A 474 3.57 -2.02 15.41
C ILE A 474 3.73 -0.55 15.85
N HIS A 475 2.68 0.08 16.33
CA HIS A 475 2.71 1.47 16.77
C HIS A 475 3.67 1.68 17.94
N ARG A 476 3.61 0.81 18.95
CA ARG A 476 4.55 0.84 20.09
C ARG A 476 5.99 0.66 19.64
N HIS A 477 6.24 -0.28 18.71
CA HIS A 477 7.57 -0.50 18.16
C HIS A 477 8.09 0.75 17.43
N TYR A 478 7.28 1.35 16.55
CA TYR A 478 7.69 2.56 15.83
C TYR A 478 7.91 3.76 16.75
N ALA A 479 7.09 3.90 17.81
CA ALA A 479 7.27 4.94 18.81
C ALA A 479 8.58 4.77 19.59
N ALA A 480 8.89 3.54 20.02
CA ALA A 480 10.15 3.21 20.69
C ALA A 480 11.37 3.49 19.80
N VAL A 481 11.33 3.03 18.55
CA VAL A 481 12.40 3.29 17.57
C VAL A 481 12.55 4.79 17.30
N ALA A 482 11.44 5.54 17.16
CA ALA A 482 11.51 6.98 16.96
C ALA A 482 12.14 7.71 18.15
N GLN A 483 11.82 7.28 19.36
CA GLN A 483 12.40 7.83 20.59
C GLN A 483 13.91 7.53 20.66
N GLU A 484 14.33 6.31 20.34
CA GLU A 484 15.76 5.93 20.32
C GLU A 484 16.56 6.66 19.23
N LEU A 485 15.93 6.98 18.10
CA LEU A 485 16.57 7.67 16.97
C LEU A 485 16.56 9.20 17.10
N THR A 486 15.82 9.75 18.06
CA THR A 486 15.78 11.20 18.25
C THR A 486 17.12 11.66 18.86
N PRO A 487 17.90 12.52 18.16
CA PRO A 487 19.15 13.04 18.72
C PRO A 487 18.87 13.84 20.02
N ALA A 488 19.70 13.67 21.03
CA ALA A 488 19.67 14.58 22.17
C ALA A 488 20.02 16.02 21.70
N GLU A 489 19.43 17.05 22.31
CA GLU A 489 19.66 18.45 21.92
C GLU A 489 21.16 18.84 21.90
N GLU A 490 21.99 18.18 22.70
CA GLU A 490 23.43 18.38 22.77
C GLU A 490 24.27 17.36 21.96
N ALA A 491 23.63 16.54 21.11
CA ALA A 491 24.33 15.52 20.33
C ALA A 491 25.25 16.18 19.28
N ALA A 492 26.47 16.53 19.67
CA ALA A 492 27.49 16.97 18.73
C ALA A 492 27.92 15.83 17.81
N LEU A 493 28.22 16.15 16.54
CA LEU A 493 28.86 15.24 15.59
C LEU A 493 30.28 14.92 16.11
N THR A 494 30.39 14.00 17.07
CA THR A 494 31.68 13.54 17.57
C THR A 494 32.32 12.57 16.58
N LEU A 495 33.47 12.96 16.05
CA LEU A 495 34.24 12.08 15.18
C LEU A 495 34.76 10.86 15.96
N PRO A 496 34.86 9.68 15.31
CA PRO A 496 35.57 8.54 15.88
C PRO A 496 36.98 8.94 16.26
N ALA A 497 37.48 8.41 17.38
CA ALA A 497 38.84 8.71 17.81
C ALA A 497 39.88 8.04 16.90
N SER A 498 39.66 6.78 16.54
CA SER A 498 40.46 6.08 15.54
C SER A 498 39.59 5.13 14.71
N ASN A 499 40.10 4.77 13.53
CA ASN A 499 39.48 3.77 12.64
C ASN A 499 40.49 2.63 12.41
N ILE A 500 40.12 1.43 12.83
CA ILE A 500 40.87 0.20 12.57
C ILE A 500 40.20 -0.48 11.37
N ALA A 501 40.89 -0.61 10.26
CA ALA A 501 40.38 -1.25 9.05
C ALA A 501 40.87 -2.70 8.93
N ILE A 502 39.95 -3.59 8.69
CA ILE A 502 40.19 -5.02 8.42
C ILE A 502 39.69 -5.33 7.04
N VAL A 503 40.53 -5.86 6.17
CA VAL A 503 40.10 -6.34 4.86
C VAL A 503 40.07 -7.87 4.89
N LEU A 504 38.89 -8.46 4.63
CA LEU A 504 38.78 -9.91 4.54
C LEU A 504 39.31 -10.40 3.21
N VAL A 505 40.20 -11.39 3.29
CA VAL A 505 40.88 -11.96 2.13
C VAL A 505 40.61 -13.46 2.09
N SER A 506 39.94 -13.92 1.03
CA SER A 506 39.81 -15.36 0.77
C SER A 506 40.79 -15.86 -0.30
N LYS A 507 41.04 -15.04 -1.32
CA LYS A 507 41.99 -15.29 -2.41
C LYS A 507 42.55 -13.96 -2.90
N LEU A 508 43.76 -13.97 -3.44
CA LEU A 508 44.41 -12.78 -3.98
C LEU A 508 43.93 -12.55 -5.44
N HIS A 509 42.81 -11.88 -5.59
CA HIS A 509 42.19 -11.56 -6.88
C HIS A 509 41.77 -10.09 -6.96
N LEU A 510 41.32 -9.64 -8.13
CA LEU A 510 40.98 -8.21 -8.38
C LEU A 510 40.04 -7.60 -7.34
N PRO A 511 38.94 -8.25 -6.89
CA PRO A 511 38.09 -7.73 -5.83
C PRO A 511 38.85 -7.46 -4.51
N THR A 512 39.72 -8.39 -4.11
CA THR A 512 40.56 -8.22 -2.90
C THR A 512 41.52 -7.04 -3.03
N LEU A 513 42.24 -6.93 -4.17
CA LEU A 513 43.15 -5.80 -4.42
C LEU A 513 42.38 -4.46 -4.39
N ARG A 514 41.17 -4.43 -4.96
CA ARG A 514 40.31 -3.25 -4.93
C ARG A 514 39.88 -2.90 -3.51
N ALA A 515 39.48 -3.89 -2.70
CA ALA A 515 39.11 -3.66 -1.30
C ALA A 515 40.28 -3.14 -0.47
N LEU A 516 41.49 -3.69 -0.68
CA LEU A 516 42.73 -3.19 -0.05
C LEU A 516 43.04 -1.75 -0.45
N ALA A 517 42.88 -1.40 -1.73
CA ALA A 517 43.08 -0.05 -2.22
C ALA A 517 42.08 0.95 -1.57
N TYR A 518 40.79 0.59 -1.50
CA TYR A 518 39.77 1.41 -0.83
C TYR A 518 40.04 1.58 0.66
N ALA A 519 40.36 0.47 1.35
CA ALA A 519 40.68 0.52 2.79
C ALA A 519 41.89 1.40 3.06
N ARG A 520 42.93 1.34 2.21
CA ARG A 520 44.10 2.20 2.30
C ARG A 520 43.80 3.67 2.01
N ALA A 521 42.93 3.94 1.04
CA ALA A 521 42.51 5.30 0.69
C ALA A 521 41.74 5.98 1.84
N ALA A 522 41.03 5.22 2.68
CA ALA A 522 40.36 5.73 3.87
C ALA A 522 41.30 6.15 5.00
N ARG A 523 42.63 5.94 4.86
CA ARG A 523 43.69 6.31 5.83
C ARG A 523 43.35 5.89 7.28
N PRO A 524 43.06 4.60 7.52
CA PRO A 524 42.78 4.13 8.87
C PRO A 524 44.02 4.25 9.74
N ALA A 525 43.82 4.33 11.06
CA ALA A 525 44.94 4.31 12.03
C ALA A 525 45.72 2.98 11.99
N ARG A 526 44.99 1.88 11.74
CA ARG A 526 45.58 0.55 11.58
C ARG A 526 44.85 -0.15 10.44
N LEU A 527 45.60 -0.79 9.54
CA LEU A 527 45.07 -1.54 8.41
C LEU A 527 45.61 -2.98 8.43
N GLU A 528 44.76 -3.95 8.43
CA GLU A 528 45.10 -5.37 8.45
C GLU A 528 44.37 -6.14 7.35
N ALA A 529 45.06 -7.13 6.76
CA ALA A 529 44.45 -8.13 5.92
C ALA A 529 44.22 -9.39 6.76
N LEU A 530 42.96 -9.90 6.72
CA LEU A 530 42.52 -11.02 7.56
C LEU A 530 42.02 -12.16 6.70
N THR A 531 42.53 -13.36 6.96
CA THR A 531 42.01 -14.60 6.36
C THR A 531 41.70 -15.64 7.43
N VAL A 532 40.74 -16.50 7.13
CA VAL A 532 40.37 -17.62 8.02
C VAL A 532 40.86 -18.92 7.41
N ASN A 533 41.65 -19.65 8.17
CA ASN A 533 42.13 -20.96 7.75
C ASN A 533 41.01 -22.01 7.81
N VAL A 534 40.31 -22.18 6.70
CA VAL A 534 39.26 -23.21 6.50
C VAL A 534 39.89 -24.45 5.84
N ASP A 535 40.82 -24.22 4.96
CA ASP A 535 41.62 -25.25 4.26
C ASP A 535 43.09 -24.83 4.32
N GLU A 536 43.93 -25.70 4.88
CA GLU A 536 45.32 -25.40 5.14
C GLU A 536 46.11 -25.24 3.82
N ALA A 537 45.81 -26.05 2.82
CA ALA A 537 46.49 -25.99 1.52
C ALA A 537 46.14 -24.70 0.75
N GLU A 538 44.88 -24.26 0.81
CA GLU A 538 44.45 -22.98 0.18
C GLU A 538 45.05 -21.78 0.94
N THR A 539 45.10 -21.82 2.27
CA THR A 539 45.65 -20.78 3.10
C THR A 539 47.14 -20.59 2.88
N GLU A 540 47.90 -21.70 2.77
CA GLU A 540 49.33 -21.64 2.51
C GLU A 540 49.63 -21.11 1.09
N ARG A 541 48.85 -21.51 0.06
CA ARG A 541 48.94 -20.89 -1.27
C ARG A 541 48.70 -19.39 -1.24
N LEU A 542 47.67 -18.95 -0.50
CA LEU A 542 47.38 -17.52 -0.32
C LEU A 542 48.58 -16.80 0.33
N ARG A 543 49.19 -17.36 1.34
CA ARG A 543 50.39 -16.80 2.02
C ARG A 543 51.56 -16.66 1.06
N GLN A 544 51.85 -17.72 0.28
CA GLN A 544 52.94 -17.71 -0.71
C GLN A 544 52.66 -16.69 -1.83
N ASP A 545 51.43 -16.56 -2.30
CA ASP A 545 51.04 -15.55 -3.31
C ASP A 545 51.12 -14.14 -2.74
N TRP A 546 50.82 -13.96 -1.43
CA TRP A 546 50.89 -12.68 -0.72
C TRP A 546 52.35 -12.21 -0.65
N ASP A 547 53.27 -13.09 -0.21
CA ASP A 547 54.68 -12.82 -0.07
C ASP A 547 55.34 -12.60 -1.43
N ARG A 548 55.03 -13.45 -2.42
CA ARG A 548 55.58 -13.33 -3.80
C ARG A 548 55.25 -11.99 -4.44
N ARG A 549 54.06 -11.42 -4.14
CA ARG A 549 53.65 -10.10 -4.67
C ARG A 549 54.13 -8.93 -3.82
N GLY A 550 54.84 -9.18 -2.73
CA GLY A 550 55.33 -8.13 -1.85
C GLY A 550 54.23 -7.23 -1.31
N MET A 551 53.12 -7.80 -0.88
CA MET A 551 51.97 -7.03 -0.44
C MET A 551 52.37 -6.15 0.78
N PRO A 552 52.04 -4.83 0.78
CA PRO A 552 52.51 -3.87 1.76
C PRO A 552 51.80 -3.94 3.13
N LEU A 553 51.14 -5.07 3.42
CA LEU A 553 50.32 -5.32 4.60
C LEU A 553 50.56 -6.72 5.12
N GLN A 554 50.53 -6.88 6.43
CA GLN A 554 50.63 -8.18 7.07
C GLN A 554 49.29 -8.94 6.87
N LEU A 555 49.39 -10.22 6.44
CA LEU A 555 48.27 -11.12 6.39
C LEU A 555 48.13 -11.86 7.72
N THR A 556 47.09 -11.54 8.46
CA THR A 556 46.72 -12.25 9.69
C THR A 556 45.88 -13.46 9.37
N VAL A 557 46.31 -14.65 9.81
CA VAL A 557 45.61 -15.92 9.58
C VAL A 557 44.94 -16.37 10.88
N ILE A 558 43.61 -16.54 10.85
CA ILE A 558 42.86 -17.05 12.00
C ILE A 558 42.56 -18.54 11.80
N SER A 559 42.83 -19.33 12.82
CA SER A 559 42.50 -20.76 12.82
C SER A 559 40.98 -20.96 12.94
N SER A 560 40.42 -21.88 12.17
CA SER A 560 39.01 -22.31 12.25
C SER A 560 38.90 -23.85 12.25
N PRO A 561 39.02 -24.48 13.44
CA PRO A 561 38.94 -25.93 13.56
C PRO A 561 37.64 -26.54 13.01
N TYR A 562 36.57 -25.79 13.00
CA TYR A 562 35.24 -26.20 12.55
C TYR A 562 34.89 -25.76 11.12
N ARG A 563 35.86 -25.25 10.36
CA ARG A 563 35.68 -24.80 8.96
C ARG A 563 34.60 -23.71 8.81
N GLU A 564 34.38 -22.94 9.86
CA GLU A 564 33.44 -21.82 9.88
C GLU A 564 34.19 -20.49 9.68
N ILE A 565 33.65 -19.57 8.86
CA ILE A 565 34.28 -18.26 8.61
C ILE A 565 33.73 -17.20 9.57
N THR A 566 32.44 -17.23 9.81
CA THR A 566 31.73 -16.11 10.46
C THR A 566 32.13 -15.92 11.92
N ARG A 567 32.14 -16.99 12.71
CA ARG A 567 32.41 -16.92 14.15
C ARG A 567 33.83 -16.50 14.47
N PRO A 568 34.89 -17.08 13.85
CA PRO A 568 36.27 -16.64 14.10
C PRO A 568 36.51 -15.16 13.78
N VAL A 569 35.91 -14.65 12.68
CA VAL A 569 36.02 -13.23 12.32
C VAL A 569 35.37 -12.35 13.36
N ILE A 570 34.17 -12.68 13.85
CA ILE A 570 33.48 -11.93 14.88
C ILE A 570 34.27 -11.94 16.19
N GLU A 571 34.80 -13.12 16.60
CA GLU A 571 35.63 -13.25 17.81
C GLU A 571 36.92 -12.44 17.68
N TYR A 572 37.54 -12.42 16.50
CA TYR A 572 38.70 -11.59 16.24
C TYR A 572 38.38 -10.09 16.38
N VAL A 573 37.31 -9.64 15.72
CA VAL A 573 36.84 -8.23 15.78
C VAL A 573 36.54 -7.82 17.22
N ARG A 574 35.94 -8.71 18.03
CA ARG A 574 35.66 -8.47 19.45
C ARG A 574 36.93 -8.38 20.30
N ARG A 575 37.97 -9.16 19.97
CA ARG A 575 39.24 -9.19 20.68
C ARG A 575 40.16 -8.03 20.33
N LEU A 576 39.89 -7.33 19.23
CA LEU A 576 40.68 -6.15 18.88
C LEU A 576 40.63 -5.11 20.00
N ARG A 577 41.79 -4.76 20.48
CA ARG A 577 41.91 -3.74 21.51
C ARG A 577 41.53 -2.39 20.93
N ARG A 578 40.56 -1.76 21.53
CA ARG A 578 40.14 -0.38 21.29
C ARG A 578 40.73 0.48 22.40
N GLU A 579 41.40 1.56 22.04
CA GLU A 579 42.00 2.49 22.98
C GLU A 579 40.97 3.49 23.54
N SER A 580 39.90 3.72 22.77
CA SER A 580 38.81 4.60 23.14
C SER A 580 37.45 3.94 22.86
N PRO A 581 36.41 4.24 23.66
CA PRO A 581 35.04 3.85 23.36
C PRO A 581 34.52 4.39 22.01
N ARG A 582 35.18 5.43 21.47
CA ARG A 582 34.89 6.07 20.19
C ARG A 582 35.66 5.46 19.01
N ASP A 583 36.48 4.43 19.24
CA ASP A 583 37.17 3.72 18.16
C ASP A 583 36.21 2.86 17.41
N ILE A 584 36.29 2.90 16.07
CA ILE A 584 35.51 2.08 15.18
C ILE A 584 36.37 1.03 14.48
N VAL A 585 35.79 -0.12 14.21
CA VAL A 585 36.41 -1.18 13.41
C VAL A 585 35.68 -1.23 12.09
N THR A 586 36.32 -0.93 10.97
CA THR A 586 35.73 -1.02 9.64
C THR A 586 36.17 -2.33 8.97
N VAL A 587 35.21 -3.21 8.73
CA VAL A 587 35.46 -4.49 8.05
C VAL A 587 35.09 -4.37 6.58
N TYR A 588 36.10 -4.43 5.70
CA TYR A 588 35.94 -4.38 4.25
C TYR A 588 35.70 -5.79 3.68
N LEU A 589 34.56 -5.96 2.99
CA LEU A 589 34.15 -7.20 2.35
C LEU A 589 34.26 -7.07 0.83
N PRO A 590 35.19 -7.79 0.17
CA PRO A 590 35.19 -7.89 -1.29
C PRO A 590 33.98 -8.69 -1.74
N GLU A 591 33.15 -8.15 -2.61
CA GLU A 591 31.96 -8.80 -3.13
C GLU A 591 31.96 -8.79 -4.67
N TYR A 592 31.46 -9.87 -5.31
CA TYR A 592 31.26 -9.90 -6.75
C TYR A 592 29.86 -9.40 -7.10
N VAL A 593 29.79 -8.53 -8.10
CA VAL A 593 28.51 -8.15 -8.71
C VAL A 593 28.33 -8.95 -9.98
N LEU A 594 27.29 -9.78 -9.99
CA LEU A 594 26.94 -10.72 -11.04
C LEU A 594 25.80 -10.17 -11.92
N GLY A 595 25.71 -10.65 -13.16
CA GLY A 595 24.73 -10.14 -14.12
C GLY A 595 23.30 -10.61 -13.89
N HIS A 596 23.12 -11.79 -13.30
CA HIS A 596 21.81 -12.37 -13.06
C HIS A 596 21.57 -12.67 -11.58
N TRP A 597 20.33 -12.47 -11.11
CA TRP A 597 19.96 -12.67 -9.71
C TRP A 597 20.17 -14.11 -9.21
N TRP A 598 19.98 -15.11 -10.05
CA TRP A 598 20.18 -16.52 -9.70
C TRP A 598 21.66 -16.88 -9.51
N GLU A 599 22.57 -16.17 -10.19
CA GLU A 599 24.02 -16.33 -10.00
C GLU A 599 24.43 -15.87 -8.58
N GLN A 600 23.69 -14.89 -7.99
CA GLN A 600 23.89 -14.47 -6.61
C GLN A 600 23.65 -15.61 -5.60
N ALA A 601 22.76 -16.55 -5.91
CA ALA A 601 22.50 -17.71 -5.06
C ALA A 601 23.66 -18.69 -5.03
N LEU A 602 24.53 -18.69 -6.05
CA LEU A 602 25.72 -19.53 -6.15
C LEU A 602 26.96 -18.89 -5.50
N HIS A 603 26.96 -17.58 -5.32
CA HIS A 603 28.11 -16.82 -4.85
C HIS A 603 27.74 -15.90 -3.67
N ASN A 604 28.73 -15.42 -2.94
CA ASN A 604 28.59 -14.42 -1.88
C ASN A 604 27.75 -14.80 -0.64
N GLN A 605 27.28 -16.02 -0.49
CA GLN A 605 26.43 -16.38 0.67
C GLN A 605 27.18 -16.26 2.01
N SER A 606 28.46 -16.60 2.05
CA SER A 606 29.31 -16.42 3.24
C SER A 606 29.51 -14.95 3.59
N ALA A 607 29.71 -14.09 2.59
CA ALA A 607 29.81 -12.64 2.78
C ALA A 607 28.50 -12.05 3.32
N LEU A 608 27.34 -12.47 2.81
CA LEU A 608 26.02 -12.03 3.26
C LEU A 608 25.77 -12.41 4.74
N ARG A 609 26.06 -13.67 5.11
CA ARG A 609 25.93 -14.13 6.51
C ARG A 609 26.83 -13.38 7.45
N LEU A 610 28.10 -13.18 7.08
CA LEU A 610 29.08 -12.46 7.88
C LEU A 610 28.66 -10.99 8.04
N LYS A 611 28.23 -10.33 6.97
CA LYS A 611 27.72 -8.96 7.00
C LYS A 611 26.55 -8.80 7.97
N ALA A 612 25.55 -9.70 7.87
CA ALA A 612 24.40 -9.68 8.77
C ALA A 612 24.76 -9.83 10.24
N ARG A 613 25.78 -10.64 10.54
CA ARG A 613 26.27 -10.84 11.92
C ARG A 613 27.13 -9.68 12.42
N LEU A 614 28.00 -9.13 11.57
CA LEU A 614 28.85 -7.97 11.95
C LEU A 614 28.03 -6.71 12.21
N LEU A 615 26.87 -6.53 11.54
CA LEU A 615 25.96 -5.41 11.82
C LEU A 615 25.39 -5.41 13.24
N LEU A 616 25.40 -6.55 13.94
CA LEU A 616 24.96 -6.66 15.33
C LEU A 616 26.07 -6.30 16.34
N GLU A 617 27.31 -6.11 15.88
CA GLU A 617 28.44 -5.79 16.74
C GLU A 617 28.57 -4.27 16.93
N ARG A 618 28.64 -3.82 18.18
CA ARG A 618 28.76 -2.39 18.52
C ARG A 618 30.11 -1.82 18.07
N GLY A 619 30.09 -0.64 17.44
CA GLY A 619 31.29 0.06 16.96
C GLY A 619 31.97 -0.62 15.78
N VAL A 620 31.24 -1.46 15.05
CA VAL A 620 31.70 -2.09 13.81
C VAL A 620 30.97 -1.47 12.63
N VAL A 621 31.73 -1.05 11.63
CA VAL A 621 31.26 -0.58 10.33
C VAL A 621 31.57 -1.65 9.30
N VAL A 622 30.59 -2.02 8.47
CA VAL A 622 30.80 -3.00 7.39
C VAL A 622 30.79 -2.27 6.05
N ALA A 623 31.91 -2.32 5.35
CA ALA A 623 32.10 -1.72 4.04
C ALA A 623 32.15 -2.79 2.95
N SER A 624 31.07 -2.95 2.19
CA SER A 624 31.04 -3.81 0.99
C SER A 624 31.79 -3.11 -0.15
N VAL A 625 32.77 -3.78 -0.74
CA VAL A 625 33.52 -3.26 -1.89
C VAL A 625 33.16 -4.08 -3.12
N PRO A 626 32.24 -3.57 -3.96
CA PRO A 626 31.73 -4.30 -5.10
C PRO A 626 32.75 -4.32 -6.26
N TYR A 627 32.92 -5.49 -6.87
CA TYR A 627 33.65 -5.67 -8.11
C TYR A 627 32.71 -6.20 -9.19
N GLN A 628 32.43 -5.38 -10.18
CA GLN A 628 31.53 -5.75 -11.29
C GLN A 628 32.24 -6.70 -12.26
N LEU A 629 31.72 -7.90 -12.40
CA LEU A 629 32.16 -8.84 -13.42
C LEU A 629 31.70 -8.39 -14.82
N ALA A 630 32.32 -8.92 -15.88
CA ALA A 630 31.96 -8.60 -17.25
C ALA A 630 30.49 -8.88 -17.57
N SER A 631 29.91 -9.94 -16.98
CA SER A 631 28.49 -10.26 -17.07
C SER A 631 27.60 -9.17 -16.48
N ALA A 632 27.95 -8.60 -15.32
CA ALA A 632 27.22 -7.50 -14.68
C ALA A 632 27.28 -6.23 -15.51
N ARG A 633 28.44 -5.88 -16.03
CA ARG A 633 28.62 -4.72 -16.91
C ARG A 633 27.81 -4.84 -18.20
N ARG A 634 27.73 -6.03 -18.80
CA ARG A 634 26.88 -6.28 -19.98
C ARG A 634 25.39 -6.18 -19.62
N ALA A 635 24.98 -6.71 -18.47
CA ALA A 635 23.59 -6.67 -18.00
C ALA A 635 23.16 -5.23 -17.66
N SER A 636 24.01 -4.42 -17.03
CA SER A 636 23.69 -3.01 -16.74
C SER A 636 23.57 -2.17 -18.01
N ASN A 637 24.44 -2.38 -18.98
CA ASN A 637 24.37 -1.70 -20.30
C ASN A 637 23.15 -2.13 -21.14
N SER A 638 22.61 -3.34 -20.91
CA SER A 638 21.40 -3.83 -21.58
C SER A 638 20.10 -3.51 -20.84
N ALA A 639 20.17 -3.17 -19.55
CA ALA A 639 19.00 -2.91 -18.68
C ALA A 639 18.61 -1.43 -18.60
N ASP A 640 19.46 -0.51 -19.08
CA ASP A 640 19.14 0.91 -19.13
C ASP A 640 18.61 1.27 -20.52
N PRO A 641 17.28 1.46 -20.69
CA PRO A 641 16.70 1.86 -21.98
C PRO A 641 17.08 3.29 -22.37
N LEU A 642 17.74 4.06 -21.49
CA LEU A 642 18.26 5.40 -21.74
C LEU A 642 19.77 5.41 -22.01
N ALA A 643 20.47 4.32 -21.74
CA ALA A 643 21.88 4.15 -22.02
C ALA A 643 22.10 3.44 -23.35
N GLY A 644 21.90 4.14 -24.45
CA GLY A 644 22.53 3.77 -25.71
C GLY A 644 24.06 3.86 -25.54
N PRO A 645 24.85 2.81 -25.88
CA PRO A 645 26.29 2.75 -25.58
C PRO A 645 27.15 3.83 -26.27
N ARG A 646 26.58 4.66 -27.08
CA ARG A 646 27.25 5.80 -27.77
C ARG A 646 26.78 7.19 -27.28
N LEU A 647 25.65 7.30 -26.60
CA LEU A 647 25.11 8.58 -26.13
C LEU A 647 25.74 9.07 -24.82
N LEU A 648 26.24 8.17 -23.93
CA LEU A 648 26.89 8.58 -22.69
C LEU A 648 28.25 9.24 -22.92
N ALA A 649 29.08 8.69 -23.81
CA ALA A 649 30.34 9.31 -24.19
C ALA A 649 30.12 10.63 -24.93
N SER A 650 29.06 10.74 -25.76
CA SER A 650 28.68 11.98 -26.43
C SER A 650 28.07 13.02 -25.48
N ARG A 651 27.40 12.58 -24.40
CA ARG A 651 26.77 13.48 -23.41
C ARG A 651 27.81 14.09 -22.47
N GLU A 652 28.82 13.31 -22.02
CA GLU A 652 29.97 13.85 -21.30
C GLU A 652 30.83 14.77 -22.19
N ALA A 653 31.03 14.40 -23.43
CA ALA A 653 31.74 15.23 -24.40
C ALA A 653 30.95 16.50 -24.78
N LEU A 654 29.63 16.41 -24.93
CA LEU A 654 28.74 17.56 -25.15
C LEU A 654 28.70 18.47 -23.93
N HIS A 655 28.53 17.90 -22.73
CA HIS A 655 28.57 18.69 -21.48
C HIS A 655 29.93 19.33 -21.23
N ALA A 656 31.05 18.66 -21.57
CA ALA A 656 32.38 19.23 -21.51
C ALA A 656 32.58 20.33 -22.59
N ALA A 657 31.92 20.22 -23.75
CA ALA A 657 31.92 21.23 -24.78
C ALA A 657 31.07 22.45 -24.42
N GLU A 658 29.88 22.24 -23.84
CA GLU A 658 29.02 23.32 -23.34
C GLU A 658 29.72 24.10 -22.21
N VAL A 659 30.32 23.39 -21.26
CA VAL A 659 31.08 24.02 -20.16
C VAL A 659 32.28 24.80 -20.70
N ARG A 660 32.97 24.30 -21.71
CA ARG A 660 34.07 25.03 -22.37
C ARG A 660 33.58 26.32 -23.06
N GLN A 661 32.45 26.25 -23.76
CA GLN A 661 31.86 27.40 -24.42
C GLN A 661 31.39 28.45 -23.39
N GLU A 662 30.69 28.04 -22.35
CA GLU A 662 30.26 28.95 -21.28
C GLU A 662 31.42 29.60 -20.53
N ILE A 663 32.54 28.88 -20.34
CA ILE A 663 33.73 29.40 -19.66
C ILE A 663 34.50 30.36 -20.57
N SER A 664 34.54 30.10 -21.89
CA SER A 664 35.19 30.99 -22.85
C SER A 664 34.48 32.33 -23.02
N GLU A 665 33.22 32.43 -22.68
CA GLU A 665 32.39 33.65 -22.75
C GLU A 665 32.45 34.49 -21.45
N LEU A 666 33.11 33.99 -20.37
CA LEU A 666 33.24 34.72 -19.12
C LEU A 666 34.16 35.94 -19.27
N PRO A 667 33.73 37.16 -18.84
CA PRO A 667 34.59 38.33 -18.85
C PRO A 667 35.71 38.18 -17.83
N VAL A 668 36.95 38.21 -18.26
CA VAL A 668 38.15 38.22 -17.43
C VAL A 668 38.85 39.58 -17.52
N GLY A 669 39.15 40.17 -16.38
CA GLY A 669 39.70 41.52 -16.31
C GLY A 669 41.14 41.72 -16.90
N GLY A 670 41.74 40.71 -17.52
CA GLY A 670 43.08 40.78 -18.08
C GLY A 670 43.35 39.97 -19.33
N GLY A 671 42.42 39.20 -19.85
CA GLY A 671 42.60 38.36 -21.04
C GLY A 671 41.59 37.19 -21.08
N GLN A 672 41.62 36.40 -22.16
CA GLN A 672 40.81 35.18 -22.23
C GLN A 672 41.37 34.06 -21.31
N PRO A 673 40.55 33.34 -20.57
CA PRO A 673 41.04 32.24 -19.70
C PRO A 673 41.71 31.14 -20.56
N VAL A 674 42.85 30.66 -20.08
CA VAL A 674 43.59 29.59 -20.72
C VAL A 674 43.02 28.24 -20.28
N PRO A 675 42.76 27.28 -21.20
CA PRO A 675 42.36 25.94 -20.83
C PRO A 675 43.34 25.25 -19.86
N ILE A 676 42.82 24.55 -18.83
CA ILE A 676 43.65 23.85 -17.85
C ILE A 676 44.56 22.82 -18.54
N SER A 677 44.10 22.18 -19.63
CA SER A 677 44.90 21.23 -20.40
C SER A 677 46.17 21.87 -21.00
N ASP A 678 46.06 23.11 -21.42
CA ASP A 678 47.09 23.81 -22.21
C ASP A 678 48.03 24.64 -21.33
N SER A 679 47.70 24.79 -20.05
CA SER A 679 48.47 25.54 -19.06
C SER A 679 49.81 24.85 -18.75
N ARG A 680 50.95 25.59 -18.79
CA ARG A 680 52.28 25.04 -18.55
C ARG A 680 52.69 25.18 -17.08
N HIS A 681 53.53 24.27 -16.62
CA HIS A 681 54.05 24.29 -15.26
C HIS A 681 54.94 25.54 -15.02
N ARG A 682 54.76 26.21 -13.89
CA ARG A 682 55.40 27.46 -13.45
C ARG A 682 54.98 28.73 -14.17
N GLU A 683 54.03 28.67 -15.05
CA GLU A 683 53.42 29.83 -15.71
C GLU A 683 52.35 30.48 -14.82
N ILE A 684 52.24 31.82 -14.91
CA ILE A 684 51.10 32.53 -14.29
C ILE A 684 49.96 32.48 -15.29
N VAL A 685 48.85 31.90 -14.86
CA VAL A 685 47.69 31.61 -15.73
C VAL A 685 46.41 32.18 -15.15
N ASP A 686 45.52 32.59 -16.06
CA ASP A 686 44.13 32.88 -15.78
C ASP A 686 43.30 31.66 -16.17
N VAL A 687 42.70 31.01 -15.19
CA VAL A 687 41.90 29.79 -15.40
C VAL A 687 40.51 30.03 -14.88
N ALA A 688 39.52 29.74 -15.69
CA ALA A 688 38.11 29.81 -15.30
C ALA A 688 37.48 28.41 -15.29
N GLY A 689 36.60 28.17 -14.34
CA GLY A 689 35.95 26.86 -14.23
C GLY A 689 34.87 26.80 -13.15
N THR A 690 34.35 25.60 -12.98
CA THR A 690 33.38 25.28 -11.93
C THR A 690 34.04 24.50 -10.81
N LEU A 691 33.80 24.87 -9.56
CA LEU A 691 34.28 24.14 -8.39
C LEU A 691 33.52 22.82 -8.23
N ARG A 692 34.25 21.69 -8.30
CA ARG A 692 33.66 20.34 -8.12
C ARG A 692 33.62 19.90 -6.68
N ALA A 693 34.69 20.18 -5.95
CA ALA A 693 34.81 19.80 -4.54
C ALA A 693 35.51 20.92 -3.77
N VAL A 694 35.13 21.09 -2.51
CA VAL A 694 35.79 21.98 -1.57
C VAL A 694 36.01 21.19 -0.29
N SER A 695 37.23 21.19 0.19
CA SER A 695 37.63 20.43 1.41
C SER A 695 38.58 21.26 2.28
N ILE A 696 38.54 21.00 3.57
CA ILE A 696 39.47 21.58 4.54
C ILE A 696 40.42 20.47 4.95
N GLN A 697 41.72 20.66 4.72
CA GLN A 697 42.75 19.69 5.09
C GLN A 697 43.81 20.30 6.00
N PRO A 698 44.22 19.59 7.05
CA PRO A 698 45.38 20.02 7.84
C PRO A 698 46.67 19.72 7.08
N ARG A 699 47.48 20.75 6.80
CA ARG A 699 48.84 20.60 6.31
C ARG A 699 49.84 21.09 7.38
N GLY A 700 50.42 20.13 8.12
CA GLY A 700 51.26 20.45 9.29
C GLY A 700 50.44 21.09 10.40
N THR A 701 50.86 22.22 10.94
CA THR A 701 50.19 22.98 12.01
C THR A 701 49.10 23.93 11.47
N THR A 702 48.93 24.06 10.14
CA THR A 702 48.02 25.05 9.52
C THR A 702 46.89 24.38 8.80
N GLN A 703 45.67 24.84 9.02
CA GLN A 703 44.52 24.38 8.23
C GLN A 703 44.52 25.04 6.85
N THR A 704 44.18 24.28 5.85
CA THR A 704 44.24 24.68 4.45
C THR A 704 42.91 24.34 3.76
N MET A 705 42.36 25.33 3.08
CA MET A 705 41.18 25.09 2.23
C MET A 705 41.65 24.68 0.83
N GLU A 706 41.16 23.56 0.33
CA GLU A 706 41.45 23.02 -0.97
C GLU A 706 40.16 22.93 -1.79
N ALA A 707 40.20 23.39 -3.05
CA ALA A 707 39.08 23.28 -3.95
C ALA A 707 39.53 22.76 -5.32
N GLU A 708 38.76 21.86 -5.92
CA GLU A 708 39.00 21.31 -7.23
C GLU A 708 38.27 22.13 -8.28
N LEU A 709 39.00 22.81 -9.14
CA LEU A 709 38.47 23.59 -10.26
C LEU A 709 38.52 22.75 -11.54
N TRP A 710 37.43 22.71 -12.28
CA TRP A 710 37.27 22.00 -13.54
C TRP A 710 36.71 22.90 -14.64
N ASP A 711 37.35 22.89 -15.80
CA ASP A 711 36.98 23.71 -16.97
C ASP A 711 36.51 22.90 -18.18
N GLY A 712 36.26 21.59 -18.02
CA GLY A 712 35.94 20.71 -19.17
C GLY A 712 37.13 20.17 -19.93
N THR A 713 38.34 20.72 -19.74
CA THR A 713 39.61 20.28 -20.37
C THR A 713 40.51 19.56 -19.37
N GLY A 714 40.44 19.93 -18.10
CA GLY A 714 41.24 19.36 -17.02
C GLY A 714 40.82 19.83 -15.66
N CYS A 715 41.53 19.34 -14.60
CA CYS A 715 41.34 19.75 -13.21
C CYS A 715 42.61 20.43 -12.70
N VAL A 716 42.41 21.43 -11.85
CA VAL A 716 43.49 22.08 -11.08
C VAL A 716 43.06 22.25 -9.63
N LEU A 717 43.93 21.90 -8.68
CA LEU A 717 43.72 22.06 -7.26
C LEU A 717 44.04 23.47 -6.82
N LEU A 718 43.10 24.19 -6.26
CA LEU A 718 43.26 25.50 -5.65
C LEU A 718 43.54 25.31 -4.16
N VAL A 719 44.59 25.91 -3.64
CA VAL A 719 45.05 25.71 -2.25
C VAL A 719 45.23 27.05 -1.55
N TRP A 720 44.36 27.36 -0.57
CA TRP A 720 44.50 28.57 0.25
C TRP A 720 45.05 28.19 1.63
N LEU A 721 46.27 28.54 1.86
CA LEU A 721 46.99 28.27 3.13
C LEU A 721 46.44 29.18 4.23
N GLY A 722 46.19 28.60 5.41
CA GLY A 722 45.70 29.34 6.57
C GLY A 722 44.27 29.81 6.54
N ARG A 723 43.51 29.39 5.53
CA ARG A 723 42.07 29.70 5.41
C ARG A 723 41.21 28.47 5.76
N ARG A 724 40.16 28.68 6.55
CA ARG A 724 39.17 27.64 6.90
C ARG A 724 37.89 27.72 6.11
N ASP A 725 37.56 28.96 5.73
CA ASP A 725 36.35 29.28 4.95
C ASP A 725 36.65 30.51 4.09
N ILE A 726 36.10 30.50 2.88
CA ILE A 726 36.16 31.63 1.98
C ILE A 726 34.71 31.85 1.49
N PRO A 727 34.06 32.99 1.82
CA PRO A 727 32.69 33.24 1.44
C PRO A 727 32.49 33.12 -0.07
N GLY A 728 31.53 32.31 -0.48
CA GLY A 728 31.17 32.09 -1.88
C GLY A 728 31.96 31.01 -2.61
N VAL A 729 33.02 30.42 -2.02
CA VAL A 729 33.75 29.30 -2.58
C VAL A 729 33.06 28.00 -2.13
N GLN A 730 32.14 27.53 -2.96
CA GLN A 730 31.32 26.33 -2.71
C GLN A 730 31.24 25.45 -3.97
N PRO A 731 31.04 24.13 -3.83
CA PRO A 731 30.83 23.25 -4.99
C PRO A 731 29.69 23.75 -5.88
N GLY A 732 29.89 23.69 -7.19
CA GLY A 732 28.94 24.19 -8.19
C GLY A 732 29.11 25.67 -8.56
N ARG A 733 29.94 26.44 -7.83
CA ARG A 733 30.18 27.86 -8.13
C ARG A 733 31.18 28.04 -9.27
N LYS A 734 30.92 28.97 -10.19
CA LYS A 734 31.85 29.40 -11.24
C LYS A 734 32.80 30.43 -10.66
N ILE A 735 34.11 30.27 -10.95
CA ILE A 735 35.20 31.13 -10.45
C ILE A 735 36.25 31.31 -11.52
N VAL A 736 36.80 32.52 -11.62
CA VAL A 736 38.01 32.82 -12.38
C VAL A 736 39.17 32.95 -11.39
N VAL A 737 40.26 32.33 -11.71
CA VAL A 737 41.40 32.20 -10.79
C VAL A 737 42.67 32.64 -11.51
N HIS A 738 43.41 33.54 -10.88
CA HIS A 738 44.72 33.99 -11.33
C HIS A 738 45.79 33.49 -10.38
N GLY A 739 46.85 32.85 -10.92
CA GLY A 739 47.96 32.40 -10.10
C GLY A 739 48.98 31.54 -10.83
N ARG A 740 50.05 31.20 -10.14
CA ARG A 740 51.14 30.39 -10.69
C ARG A 740 50.79 28.90 -10.59
N LEU A 741 50.75 28.23 -11.74
CA LEU A 741 50.51 26.79 -11.80
C LEU A 741 51.75 26.01 -11.34
N THR A 742 51.58 25.16 -10.38
CA THR A 742 52.59 24.24 -9.85
C THR A 742 52.12 22.78 -9.97
N SER A 743 53.02 21.84 -9.78
CA SER A 743 52.69 20.42 -9.72
C SER A 743 53.01 19.88 -8.32
N VAL A 744 52.05 19.26 -7.68
CA VAL A 744 52.20 18.61 -6.36
C VAL A 744 51.77 17.15 -6.49
N LYS A 745 52.68 16.24 -6.28
CA LYS A 745 52.48 14.78 -6.40
C LYS A 745 51.93 14.36 -7.79
N GLY A 746 52.25 15.08 -8.84
CA GLY A 746 51.79 14.82 -10.21
C GLY A 746 50.45 15.49 -10.58
N GLU A 747 49.78 16.16 -9.65
CA GLU A 747 48.58 16.93 -9.87
C GLU A 747 48.88 18.42 -10.04
N ARG A 748 48.12 19.10 -10.92
CA ARG A 748 48.23 20.55 -11.11
C ARG A 748 47.65 21.30 -9.94
N ALA A 749 48.33 22.27 -9.37
CA ALA A 749 47.87 23.06 -8.22
C ALA A 749 48.24 24.54 -8.35
N ILE A 750 47.40 25.43 -7.84
CA ILE A 750 47.66 26.87 -7.70
C ILE A 750 47.53 27.21 -6.19
N TYR A 751 48.58 27.77 -5.64
CA TYR A 751 48.62 28.16 -4.19
C TYR A 751 48.26 29.63 -4.03
N ASN A 752 47.38 29.89 -3.06
CA ASN A 752 46.89 31.22 -2.70
C ASN A 752 46.50 32.04 -3.95
N PRO A 753 45.67 31.49 -4.84
CA PRO A 753 45.25 32.23 -6.03
C PRO A 753 44.48 33.47 -5.66
N SER A 754 44.62 34.53 -6.44
CA SER A 754 43.59 35.56 -6.53
C SER A 754 42.42 35.03 -7.32
N TYR A 755 41.22 35.42 -6.97
CA TYR A 755 40.02 34.85 -7.57
C TYR A 755 38.88 35.87 -7.69
N GLU A 756 38.02 35.65 -8.67
CA GLU A 756 36.80 36.41 -8.88
C GLU A 756 35.62 35.45 -9.01
N LEU A 757 34.63 35.61 -8.10
CA LEU A 757 33.41 34.79 -8.10
C LEU A 757 32.43 35.34 -9.13
N GLN A 758 32.01 34.50 -10.05
CA GLN A 758 30.99 34.88 -11.03
C GLN A 758 29.59 34.92 -10.40
N PRO A 759 28.70 35.84 -10.84
CA PRO A 759 27.32 35.86 -10.36
C PRO A 759 26.67 34.50 -10.52
N ALA A 760 25.84 34.10 -9.58
CA ALA A 760 25.02 32.91 -9.75
C ALA A 760 24.04 33.18 -10.90
N SER A 761 24.09 32.39 -11.97
CA SER A 761 23.01 32.38 -12.95
C SER A 761 21.69 32.06 -12.22
N SER A 762 20.73 32.99 -12.24
CA SER A 762 19.37 32.72 -11.77
C SER A 762 18.87 31.47 -12.50
N PRO A 763 18.21 30.52 -11.82
CA PRO A 763 17.53 29.45 -12.52
C PRO A 763 16.41 30.11 -13.32
N ASP A 764 16.52 30.07 -14.64
CA ASP A 764 15.42 30.42 -15.53
C ASP A 764 14.22 29.51 -15.22
N HIS A 765 13.03 30.12 -15.21
CA HIS A 765 11.69 29.64 -14.84
C HIS A 765 11.25 28.29 -15.36
#